data_0d52627bbf1eb3f78005a208fa274b0a
#
_entry.id   0d52627bbf1eb3f78005a208fa274b0a
#
_cell.length_a   1.000
_cell.length_b   1.000
_cell.length_c   1.000
_cell.angle_alpha   90.00
_cell.angle_beta   90.00
_cell.angle_gamma   90.00
#
_symmetry.space_group_name_H-M   'P 1'
#
loop_
_entity.id
_entity.type
_entity.pdbx_description
1 polymer ?
#
loop_
_entity_poly.entity_id
_entity_poly.type
_entity_poly.pdbx_seq_one_letter_code
_entity_poly.pdbx_strand_id
1 'polypeptide(L)'
;MKMTKKWIRKEDMLSFLLPLVTMLLIFIVKGIFPFGQESFLRTDLYHQYAPFLREFQAKLQSFSSLKYSFNIGLGVNFTSLIAYYLASPLNFFVILFPKGLVVEYISYLIILKIALSGMTASIYLRKHFQKNGLFAVLFSMLYALSGYVAAYSWNVMWLDCIFLFPLILLGLEELMDEGKPILYTVSLALAILSNYYISIMICLFLILYFVSRLFYAAVTDVRDLGRQTGRFALYSLLSGIMAGILLLPAFFALRLTASASISFPKTLIQYFSIIDMMARLFPFVETEQGLKHWPNIYAGTLSLFILPLYYKNPAIQKKKKIIYAAFMLFFFMSFSVNALNFIWHGFHYPNSLPARQSFIFIFLLIMQGAEWFLKRKTSAKKDLSFALFLSFSFVILCQKLITEEAFHWSVFYLTLLFLFLFYLLFYLEKRGMEVRITETLLIALCFVELSINMAVTSVPTTSRAAYLEGSKESSKILKELRREDTGFYRFIREDAKTKDDGALMQYHSASVFSSTAYGDMSDWYTELGMEASTNAYSINGASPLMKSLLGIKYEILKKEPKHAEDKGLSYLSGVGEYRLYENHFALPLAYLLSKKELDAFDLHAGTPALVQNSISGALGAEDIFTTILGKMDSSSYYFTVEKSSEIYVYVNNDKVKEVKAILPGDEKNFEHVDRGYFLSLGYLEAGTEVELKSLTTGENMDATVYSFSYEVLGEITDMLSGRAMELDKWRDGYVKGKITAGSDAVLFTSIPYDPGWKVKVDGKRIETEKSFSAFLGIPLTAGDHEIEMRFVPEGYYLGILFSISAILFFVLLLFMKKRWDSEEAYYIRPERIERRPERREKKEERKEELSDESKNQEAFEEEEKSSNVPVGANGRSRKRGNELAPYRGNLPRGRSRSQVVEKMEVKE
;
A
#
# COMPACT_ATOMS: atom_id res chain seq x y z
N MET A 1 45.04 -2.01 -13.84
CA MET A 1 44.14 -1.11 -14.61
C MET A 1 43.07 -0.56 -13.69
N LYS A 2 43.18 0.70 -13.21
CA LYS A 2 42.20 1.34 -12.33
C LYS A 2 40.90 1.55 -13.13
N MET A 3 39.96 0.64 -12.99
CA MET A 3 38.61 0.84 -13.51
C MET A 3 38.00 2.09 -12.81
N THR A 4 37.79 3.13 -13.57
CA THR A 4 37.01 4.28 -13.12
C THR A 4 35.65 3.76 -12.66
N LYS A 5 35.36 3.85 -11.36
CA LYS A 5 34.11 3.43 -10.72
C LYS A 5 32.99 4.39 -11.11
N LYS A 6 32.54 4.38 -12.35
CA LYS A 6 31.28 5.05 -12.72
C LYS A 6 30.15 4.30 -12.03
N TRP A 7 29.41 4.98 -11.18
CA TRP A 7 28.31 4.42 -10.42
C TRP A 7 27.14 4.02 -11.34
N ILE A 8 26.83 4.85 -12.33
CA ILE A 8 25.84 4.62 -13.39
C ILE A 8 26.58 4.29 -14.70
N ARG A 9 26.10 3.29 -15.42
CA ARG A 9 26.66 2.78 -16.67
C ARG A 9 25.61 2.78 -17.79
N LYS A 10 26.06 2.44 -19.02
CA LYS A 10 25.18 2.35 -20.20
C LYS A 10 24.06 1.30 -20.00
N GLU A 11 24.40 0.19 -19.35
CA GLU A 11 23.44 -0.88 -19.04
C GLU A 11 22.31 -0.37 -18.12
N ASP A 12 22.64 0.46 -17.13
CA ASP A 12 21.65 1.03 -16.23
C ASP A 12 20.73 2.02 -16.93
N MET A 13 21.29 2.82 -17.87
CA MET A 13 20.50 3.72 -18.70
C MET A 13 19.58 2.95 -19.64
N LEU A 14 20.05 1.83 -20.22
CA LEU A 14 19.21 0.99 -21.08
C LEU A 14 18.10 0.32 -20.25
N SER A 15 18.40 -0.09 -19.01
CA SER A 15 17.45 -0.64 -18.06
C SER A 15 16.41 0.37 -17.58
N PHE A 16 16.71 1.65 -17.66
CA PHE A 16 15.74 2.74 -17.46
C PHE A 16 14.90 2.97 -18.72
N LEU A 17 15.54 3.03 -19.88
CA LEU A 17 14.89 3.40 -21.14
C LEU A 17 13.91 2.33 -21.64
N LEU A 18 14.21 1.03 -21.50
CA LEU A 18 13.32 -0.02 -22.02
C LEU A 18 11.94 -0.03 -21.34
N PRO A 19 11.82 -0.03 -19.99
CA PRO A 19 10.52 0.12 -19.33
C PRO A 19 9.84 1.45 -19.64
N LEU A 20 10.58 2.55 -19.74
CA LEU A 20 10.05 3.86 -20.13
C LEU A 20 9.39 3.79 -21.52
N VAL A 21 10.12 3.25 -22.50
CA VAL A 21 9.61 3.10 -23.88
C VAL A 21 8.41 2.17 -23.93
N THR A 22 8.44 1.04 -23.20
CA THR A 22 7.27 0.14 -23.08
C THR A 22 6.02 0.91 -22.64
N MET A 23 6.12 1.66 -21.54
CA MET A 23 4.97 2.40 -21.00
C MET A 23 4.49 3.51 -21.94
N LEU A 24 5.41 4.21 -22.61
CA LEU A 24 5.06 5.22 -23.61
C LEU A 24 4.37 4.60 -24.83
N LEU A 25 4.82 3.45 -25.32
CA LEU A 25 4.15 2.72 -26.40
C LEU A 25 2.74 2.29 -25.99
N ILE A 26 2.55 1.81 -24.76
CA ILE A 26 1.23 1.48 -24.22
C ILE A 26 0.34 2.73 -24.17
N PHE A 27 0.86 3.88 -23.77
CA PHE A 27 0.11 5.15 -23.74
C PHE A 27 -0.35 5.54 -25.14
N ILE A 28 0.51 5.38 -26.17
CA ILE A 28 0.15 5.64 -27.57
C ILE A 28 -0.98 4.70 -28.02
N VAL A 29 -0.83 3.40 -27.78
CA VAL A 29 -1.79 2.38 -28.21
C VAL A 29 -3.14 2.51 -27.51
N LYS A 30 -3.14 2.85 -26.23
CA LYS A 30 -4.36 3.02 -25.42
C LYS A 30 -4.98 4.42 -25.52
N GLY A 31 -4.38 5.34 -26.25
CA GLY A 31 -4.88 6.70 -26.38
C GLY A 31 -4.84 7.53 -25.10
N ILE A 32 -3.87 7.25 -24.21
CA ILE A 32 -3.70 8.01 -22.96
C ILE A 32 -3.09 9.38 -23.30
N PHE A 33 -3.60 10.43 -22.67
CA PHE A 33 -3.11 11.81 -22.88
C PHE A 33 -1.58 11.93 -22.80
N PRO A 34 -0.87 12.58 -23.73
CA PRO A 34 -1.36 13.47 -24.81
C PRO A 34 -1.72 12.78 -26.12
N PHE A 35 -1.67 11.46 -26.21
CA PHE A 35 -1.92 10.70 -27.44
C PHE A 35 -3.40 10.46 -27.71
N GLY A 36 -4.29 10.78 -26.77
CA GLY A 36 -5.75 10.66 -26.86
C GLY A 36 -6.44 11.30 -25.67
N GLN A 37 -7.69 10.89 -25.39
CA GLN A 37 -8.52 11.42 -24.30
C GLN A 37 -8.72 10.44 -23.14
N GLU A 38 -7.92 9.38 -23.09
CA GLU A 38 -7.92 8.44 -22.00
C GLU A 38 -6.96 8.85 -20.87
N SER A 39 -7.14 8.29 -19.68
CA SER A 39 -6.27 8.49 -18.52
C SER A 39 -5.88 7.16 -17.88
N PHE A 40 -4.80 7.16 -17.10
CA PHE A 40 -4.34 6.00 -16.33
C PHE A 40 -5.08 5.86 -14.99
N LEU A 41 -6.04 6.74 -14.70
CA LEU A 41 -6.79 6.71 -13.45
C LEU A 41 -7.64 5.44 -13.35
N ARG A 42 -7.56 4.76 -12.20
CA ARG A 42 -8.37 3.57 -11.89
C ARG A 42 -8.45 3.37 -10.38
N THR A 43 -9.48 2.70 -9.91
CA THR A 43 -9.63 2.34 -8.51
C THR A 43 -9.25 3.50 -7.56
N ASP A 44 -8.40 3.28 -6.56
CA ASP A 44 -8.01 4.31 -5.60
C ASP A 44 -7.22 5.47 -6.23
N LEU A 45 -6.54 5.25 -7.36
CA LEU A 45 -5.89 6.34 -8.09
C LEU A 45 -6.89 7.37 -8.61
N TYR A 46 -8.07 6.88 -9.03
CA TYR A 46 -9.20 7.71 -9.47
C TYR A 46 -9.88 8.39 -8.27
N HIS A 47 -10.17 7.60 -7.22
CA HIS A 47 -11.02 8.04 -6.12
C HIS A 47 -10.29 8.81 -5.03
N GLN A 48 -8.99 8.51 -4.78
CA GLN A 48 -8.21 9.02 -3.65
C GLN A 48 -6.96 9.79 -4.09
N TYR A 49 -6.03 9.13 -4.84
CA TYR A 49 -4.68 9.69 -4.99
C TYR A 49 -4.65 10.94 -5.88
N ALA A 50 -5.47 11.01 -6.93
CA ALA A 50 -5.57 12.19 -7.77
C ALA A 50 -6.17 13.37 -7.01
N PRO A 51 -7.31 13.25 -6.27
CA PRO A 51 -7.82 14.29 -5.38
C PRO A 51 -6.80 14.75 -4.34
N PHE A 52 -6.16 13.82 -3.62
CA PHE A 52 -5.21 14.17 -2.57
C PHE A 52 -3.96 14.88 -3.10
N LEU A 53 -3.46 14.46 -4.25
CA LEU A 53 -2.33 15.15 -4.88
C LEU A 53 -2.73 16.54 -5.38
N ARG A 54 -3.98 16.72 -5.81
CA ARG A 54 -4.52 18.04 -6.18
C ARG A 54 -4.62 18.96 -4.97
N GLU A 55 -5.08 18.45 -3.82
CA GLU A 55 -5.09 19.19 -2.55
C GLU A 55 -3.67 19.55 -2.11
N PHE A 56 -2.75 18.59 -2.18
CA PHE A 56 -1.34 18.80 -1.86
C PHE A 56 -0.70 19.89 -2.75
N GLN A 57 -0.97 19.85 -4.07
CA GLN A 57 -0.54 20.88 -5.00
C GLN A 57 -1.06 22.25 -4.61
N ALA A 58 -2.36 22.36 -4.29
CA ALA A 58 -2.97 23.63 -3.91
C ALA A 58 -2.34 24.20 -2.65
N LYS A 59 -2.11 23.37 -1.64
CA LYS A 59 -1.45 23.78 -0.38
C LYS A 59 0.00 24.19 -0.59
N LEU A 60 0.77 23.49 -1.41
CA LEU A 60 2.13 23.88 -1.75
C LEU A 60 2.19 25.21 -2.50
N GLN A 61 1.31 25.42 -3.49
CA GLN A 61 1.26 26.64 -4.28
C GLN A 61 0.80 27.87 -3.49
N SER A 62 -0.06 27.67 -2.46
CA SER A 62 -0.56 28.74 -1.60
C SER A 62 0.24 28.91 -0.30
N PHE A 63 1.27 28.07 -0.06
CA PHE A 63 1.99 27.99 1.21
C PHE A 63 1.08 27.80 2.42
N SER A 64 -0.05 27.10 2.22
CA SER A 64 -1.01 26.79 3.27
C SER A 64 -0.52 25.65 4.18
N SER A 65 -1.16 25.51 5.34
CA SER A 65 -0.81 24.47 6.32
C SER A 65 -0.93 23.06 5.74
N LEU A 66 0.12 22.26 5.92
CA LEU A 66 0.11 20.83 5.60
C LEU A 66 -0.37 19.94 6.78
N LYS A 67 -0.89 20.57 7.85
CA LYS A 67 -1.32 19.83 9.05
C LYS A 67 -2.77 19.40 8.98
N TYR A 68 -3.63 20.21 8.36
CA TYR A 68 -5.08 20.01 8.33
C TYR A 68 -5.68 20.43 6.99
N SER A 69 -6.80 19.81 6.59
CA SER A 69 -7.58 20.25 5.44
C SER A 69 -9.07 20.11 5.71
N PHE A 70 -9.84 21.18 5.46
CA PHE A 70 -11.31 21.17 5.48
C PHE A 70 -11.91 20.69 4.15
N ASN A 71 -11.12 20.53 3.10
CA ASN A 71 -11.62 20.06 1.79
C ASN A 71 -11.90 18.55 1.75
N ILE A 72 -11.68 17.83 2.84
CA ILE A 72 -11.82 16.38 2.94
C ILE A 72 -12.58 16.05 4.22
N GLY A 73 -13.70 15.32 4.14
CA GLY A 73 -14.36 14.64 5.24
C GLY A 73 -14.65 15.49 6.48
N LEU A 74 -15.28 16.66 6.36
CA LEU A 74 -15.55 17.63 7.44
C LEU A 74 -14.27 18.26 8.02
N GLY A 75 -13.11 17.82 7.59
CA GLY A 75 -11.78 18.20 8.05
C GLY A 75 -10.98 17.01 8.53
N VAL A 76 -9.76 16.87 8.04
CA VAL A 76 -8.89 15.73 8.34
C VAL A 76 -7.48 16.16 8.74
N ASN A 77 -6.81 15.31 9.52
CA ASN A 77 -5.38 15.38 9.77
C ASN A 77 -4.60 15.16 8.47
N PHE A 78 -4.26 16.23 7.77
CA PHE A 78 -3.59 16.15 6.47
C PHE A 78 -2.15 15.63 6.56
N THR A 79 -1.49 15.77 7.72
CA THR A 79 -0.16 15.19 7.94
C THR A 79 -0.20 13.65 7.89
N SER A 80 -1.23 13.03 8.47
CA SER A 80 -1.40 11.58 8.42
C SER A 80 -1.70 11.09 7.00
N LEU A 81 -2.50 11.85 6.27
CA LEU A 81 -2.79 11.59 4.87
C LEU A 81 -1.53 11.71 4.00
N ILE A 82 -0.68 12.73 4.23
CA ILE A 82 0.63 12.85 3.59
C ILE A 82 1.48 11.62 3.89
N ALA A 83 1.55 11.18 5.13
CA ALA A 83 2.40 10.05 5.54
C ALA A 83 2.04 8.75 4.81
N TYR A 84 0.77 8.54 4.50
CA TYR A 84 0.31 7.33 3.79
C TYR A 84 0.38 7.46 2.27
N TYR A 85 -0.10 8.59 1.69
CA TYR A 85 -0.34 8.73 0.25
C TYR A 85 0.69 9.61 -0.48
N LEU A 86 1.25 10.65 0.16
CA LEU A 86 1.87 11.77 -0.52
C LEU A 86 3.35 12.01 -0.16
N ALA A 87 3.91 11.23 0.75
CA ALA A 87 5.24 11.47 1.33
C ALA A 87 6.42 11.24 0.37
N SER A 88 6.18 10.74 -0.84
CA SER A 88 7.23 10.60 -1.86
C SER A 88 7.90 11.95 -2.14
N PRO A 89 9.25 12.06 -2.06
CA PRO A 89 9.94 13.29 -2.45
C PRO A 89 9.63 13.74 -3.88
N LEU A 90 9.30 12.79 -4.76
CA LEU A 90 8.94 13.10 -6.14
C LEU A 90 7.60 13.85 -6.23
N ASN A 91 6.69 13.66 -5.28
CA ASN A 91 5.39 14.34 -5.27
C ASN A 91 5.51 15.87 -5.11
N PHE A 92 6.58 16.36 -4.48
CA PHE A 92 6.79 17.81 -4.35
C PHE A 92 6.95 18.52 -5.69
N PHE A 93 7.40 17.84 -6.74
CA PHE A 93 7.49 18.43 -8.08
C PHE A 93 6.14 18.79 -8.70
N VAL A 94 5.02 18.33 -8.12
CA VAL A 94 3.67 18.72 -8.55
C VAL A 94 3.44 20.24 -8.46
N ILE A 95 4.17 20.96 -7.59
CA ILE A 95 4.11 22.42 -7.46
C ILE A 95 4.43 23.14 -8.79
N LEU A 96 5.27 22.54 -9.63
CA LEU A 96 5.72 23.08 -10.91
C LEU A 96 4.68 22.89 -12.04
N PHE A 97 3.65 22.09 -11.82
CA PHE A 97 2.66 21.74 -12.83
C PHE A 97 1.45 22.66 -12.76
N PRO A 98 0.80 23.00 -13.89
CA PRO A 98 -0.48 23.67 -13.92
C PRO A 98 -1.56 22.88 -13.18
N LYS A 99 -2.50 23.58 -12.54
CA LYS A 99 -3.59 23.00 -11.73
C LYS A 99 -4.44 21.97 -12.48
N GLY A 100 -4.65 22.16 -13.79
CA GLY A 100 -5.44 21.24 -14.62
C GLY A 100 -4.68 20.00 -15.12
N LEU A 101 -3.38 19.83 -14.79
CA LEU A 101 -2.54 18.73 -15.29
C LEU A 101 -2.07 17.76 -14.19
N VAL A 102 -2.80 17.67 -13.08
CA VAL A 102 -2.46 16.75 -11.98
C VAL A 102 -2.61 15.29 -12.40
N VAL A 103 -3.62 14.98 -13.20
CA VAL A 103 -3.88 13.62 -13.73
C VAL A 103 -2.72 13.16 -14.61
N GLU A 104 -2.23 14.03 -15.47
CA GLU A 104 -1.09 13.79 -16.34
C GLU A 104 0.20 13.64 -15.53
N TYR A 105 0.40 14.52 -14.54
CA TYR A 105 1.55 14.44 -13.64
C TYR A 105 1.64 13.06 -12.98
N ILE A 106 0.54 12.54 -12.43
CA ILE A 106 0.49 11.21 -11.81
C ILE A 106 0.86 10.13 -12.82
N SER A 107 0.29 10.18 -14.03
CA SER A 107 0.55 9.18 -15.06
C SER A 107 2.03 9.14 -15.45
N TYR A 108 2.68 10.30 -15.63
CA TYR A 108 4.12 10.36 -15.92
C TYR A 108 4.99 9.98 -14.73
N LEU A 109 4.53 10.28 -13.50
CA LEU A 109 5.22 9.87 -12.28
C LEU A 109 5.27 8.35 -12.14
N ILE A 110 4.18 7.65 -12.48
CA ILE A 110 4.12 6.18 -12.51
C ILE A 110 5.15 5.63 -13.50
N ILE A 111 5.17 6.15 -14.74
CA ILE A 111 6.14 5.72 -15.76
C ILE A 111 7.58 5.94 -15.28
N LEU A 112 7.86 7.11 -14.70
CA LEU A 112 9.19 7.43 -14.16
C LEU A 112 9.63 6.43 -13.08
N LYS A 113 8.75 6.12 -12.13
CA LYS A 113 9.04 5.19 -11.03
C LYS A 113 9.26 3.75 -11.53
N ILE A 114 8.48 3.30 -12.54
CA ILE A 114 8.70 2.01 -13.22
C ILE A 114 10.08 1.98 -13.90
N ALA A 115 10.45 3.03 -14.62
CA ALA A 115 11.76 3.14 -15.26
C ALA A 115 12.91 3.15 -14.24
N LEU A 116 12.75 3.86 -13.12
CA LEU A 116 13.70 3.86 -11.99
C LEU A 116 13.86 2.46 -11.39
N SER A 117 12.79 1.65 -11.31
CA SER A 117 12.87 0.27 -10.82
C SER A 117 13.81 -0.59 -11.68
N GLY A 118 13.76 -0.43 -13.01
CA GLY A 118 14.67 -1.10 -13.92
C GLY A 118 16.12 -0.64 -13.70
N MET A 119 16.36 0.66 -13.59
CA MET A 119 17.70 1.21 -13.38
C MET A 119 18.32 0.72 -12.07
N THR A 120 17.59 0.80 -10.97
CA THR A 120 18.12 0.41 -9.65
C THR A 120 18.36 -1.08 -9.53
N ALA A 121 17.50 -1.91 -10.13
CA ALA A 121 17.70 -3.35 -10.22
C ALA A 121 18.96 -3.69 -11.04
N SER A 122 19.21 -2.99 -12.16
CA SER A 122 20.44 -3.16 -12.96
C SER A 122 21.69 -2.79 -12.15
N ILE A 123 21.67 -1.66 -11.43
CA ILE A 123 22.78 -1.25 -10.55
C ILE A 123 23.07 -2.34 -9.51
N TYR A 124 22.02 -2.85 -8.86
CA TYR A 124 22.14 -3.92 -7.88
C TYR A 124 22.77 -5.17 -8.51
N LEU A 125 22.21 -5.69 -9.61
CA LEU A 125 22.66 -6.92 -10.26
C LEU A 125 24.14 -6.82 -10.67
N ARG A 126 24.56 -5.70 -11.26
CA ARG A 126 25.96 -5.50 -11.65
C ARG A 126 26.90 -5.48 -10.46
N LYS A 127 26.51 -4.80 -9.38
CA LYS A 127 27.35 -4.67 -8.19
C LYS A 127 27.39 -5.96 -7.37
N HIS A 128 26.24 -6.62 -7.19
CA HIS A 128 26.15 -7.88 -6.48
C HIS A 128 26.98 -8.99 -7.14
N PHE A 129 26.86 -9.15 -8.45
CA PHE A 129 27.62 -10.17 -9.19
C PHE A 129 29.01 -9.71 -9.62
N GLN A 130 29.38 -8.45 -9.40
CA GLN A 130 30.63 -7.82 -9.81
C GLN A 130 30.90 -8.00 -11.32
N LYS A 131 29.87 -8.01 -12.12
CA LYS A 131 29.87 -8.20 -13.58
C LYS A 131 29.12 -7.06 -14.25
N ASN A 132 29.59 -6.67 -15.44
CA ASN A 132 28.89 -5.76 -16.33
C ASN A 132 28.42 -6.53 -17.56
N GLY A 133 27.37 -6.10 -18.22
CA GLY A 133 26.88 -6.72 -19.42
C GLY A 133 25.36 -6.71 -19.54
N LEU A 134 24.88 -7.20 -20.66
CA LEU A 134 23.46 -7.21 -21.04
C LEU A 134 22.58 -8.06 -20.12
N PHE A 135 23.17 -8.98 -19.34
CA PHE A 135 22.42 -9.75 -18.33
C PHE A 135 21.70 -8.84 -17.33
N ALA A 136 22.34 -7.73 -16.93
CA ALA A 136 21.73 -6.80 -15.99
C ALA A 136 20.51 -6.09 -16.61
N VAL A 137 20.58 -5.77 -17.90
CA VAL A 137 19.45 -5.21 -18.66
C VAL A 137 18.31 -6.22 -18.74
N LEU A 138 18.63 -7.47 -19.10
CA LEU A 138 17.63 -8.53 -19.23
C LEU A 138 16.85 -8.74 -17.95
N PHE A 139 17.56 -8.96 -16.83
CA PHE A 139 16.92 -9.30 -15.57
C PHE A 139 16.30 -8.09 -14.85
N SER A 140 16.80 -6.88 -15.05
CA SER A 140 16.18 -5.67 -14.49
C SER A 140 14.89 -5.32 -15.21
N MET A 141 14.77 -5.60 -16.51
CA MET A 141 13.53 -5.43 -17.26
C MET A 141 12.44 -6.38 -16.76
N LEU A 142 12.77 -7.64 -16.43
CA LEU A 142 11.85 -8.60 -15.80
C LEU A 142 11.31 -8.08 -14.46
N TYR A 143 12.12 -7.34 -13.69
CA TYR A 143 11.68 -6.71 -12.44
C TYR A 143 10.73 -5.54 -12.69
N ALA A 144 11.13 -4.60 -13.54
CA ALA A 144 10.41 -3.36 -13.79
C ALA A 144 9.05 -3.58 -14.49
N LEU A 145 8.91 -4.64 -15.30
CA LEU A 145 7.68 -4.99 -16.04
C LEU A 145 7.05 -6.29 -15.53
N SER A 146 7.23 -6.58 -14.25
CA SER A 146 6.70 -7.79 -13.61
C SER A 146 5.18 -7.74 -13.37
N GLY A 147 4.59 -8.90 -13.06
CA GLY A 147 3.19 -9.02 -12.67
C GLY A 147 2.80 -8.16 -11.46
N TYR A 148 3.72 -7.93 -10.52
CA TYR A 148 3.50 -6.99 -9.43
C TYR A 148 3.27 -5.57 -9.95
N VAL A 149 4.13 -5.10 -10.85
CA VAL A 149 4.01 -3.76 -11.43
C VAL A 149 2.78 -3.66 -12.33
N ALA A 150 2.46 -4.72 -13.08
CA ALA A 150 1.23 -4.79 -13.85
C ALA A 150 -0.02 -4.63 -12.99
N ALA A 151 -0.09 -5.33 -11.85
CA ALA A 151 -1.23 -5.30 -10.94
C ALA A 151 -1.34 -3.99 -10.15
N TYR A 152 -0.20 -3.43 -9.69
CA TYR A 152 -0.17 -2.44 -8.63
C TYR A 152 0.49 -1.11 -9.00
N SER A 153 0.85 -0.86 -10.26
CA SER A 153 1.49 0.39 -10.68
C SER A 153 0.65 1.65 -10.44
N TRP A 154 -0.67 1.51 -10.40
CA TRP A 154 -1.57 2.59 -10.05
C TRP A 154 -1.49 3.01 -8.56
N ASN A 155 -0.97 2.16 -7.67
CA ASN A 155 -0.60 2.54 -6.30
C ASN A 155 0.73 3.32 -6.33
N VAL A 156 0.69 4.54 -6.83
CA VAL A 156 1.86 5.38 -7.10
C VAL A 156 2.78 5.54 -5.90
N MET A 157 2.23 5.53 -4.68
CA MET A 157 2.98 5.64 -3.43
C MET A 157 3.79 4.37 -3.08
N TRP A 158 3.41 3.19 -3.61
CA TRP A 158 4.17 1.95 -3.36
C TRP A 158 5.42 1.87 -4.22
N LEU A 159 5.40 2.49 -5.39
CA LEU A 159 6.48 2.41 -6.37
C LEU A 159 7.81 2.98 -5.87
N ASP A 160 7.79 3.92 -4.92
CA ASP A 160 9.02 4.40 -4.27
C ASP A 160 9.75 3.26 -3.57
N CYS A 161 9.04 2.45 -2.82
CA CYS A 161 9.60 1.27 -2.15
C CYS A 161 10.13 0.25 -3.16
N ILE A 162 9.44 0.09 -4.30
CA ILE A 162 9.85 -0.87 -5.35
C ILE A 162 11.16 -0.47 -6.00
N PHE A 163 11.35 0.80 -6.40
CA PHE A 163 12.62 1.21 -6.99
C PHE A 163 13.74 1.40 -5.95
N LEU A 164 13.42 1.66 -4.67
CA LEU A 164 14.41 1.74 -3.61
C LEU A 164 14.87 0.37 -3.11
N PHE A 165 14.04 -0.66 -3.21
CA PHE A 165 14.33 -2.00 -2.69
C PHE A 165 15.67 -2.60 -3.16
N PRO A 166 16.02 -2.57 -4.47
CA PRO A 166 17.33 -3.03 -4.91
C PRO A 166 18.50 -2.25 -4.29
N LEU A 167 18.33 -0.93 -4.07
CA LEU A 167 19.35 -0.10 -3.43
C LEU A 167 19.48 -0.39 -1.93
N ILE A 168 18.39 -0.68 -1.25
CA ILE A 168 18.37 -1.08 0.16
C ILE A 168 19.16 -2.40 0.33
N LEU A 169 18.89 -3.39 -0.52
CA LEU A 169 19.62 -4.67 -0.48
C LEU A 169 21.12 -4.49 -0.77
N LEU A 170 21.45 -3.69 -1.79
CA LEU A 170 22.84 -3.37 -2.09
C LEU A 170 23.53 -2.69 -0.91
N GLY A 171 22.81 -1.72 -0.29
CA GLY A 171 23.32 -1.02 0.88
C GLY A 171 23.52 -1.93 2.08
N LEU A 172 22.64 -2.91 2.29
CA LEU A 172 22.80 -3.92 3.34
C LEU A 172 24.03 -4.81 3.08
N GLU A 173 24.24 -5.22 1.83
CA GLU A 173 25.44 -5.98 1.46
C GLU A 173 26.73 -5.16 1.68
N GLU A 174 26.74 -3.88 1.26
CA GLU A 174 27.87 -2.98 1.51
C GLU A 174 28.09 -2.73 3.02
N LEU A 175 27.02 -2.68 3.81
CA LEU A 175 27.09 -2.55 5.27
C LEU A 175 27.72 -3.80 5.92
N MET A 176 27.30 -5.00 5.51
CA MET A 176 27.80 -6.26 6.04
C MET A 176 29.24 -6.54 5.59
N ASP A 177 29.51 -6.42 4.29
CA ASP A 177 30.79 -6.82 3.69
C ASP A 177 31.89 -5.77 3.89
N GLU A 178 31.54 -4.47 3.79
CA GLU A 178 32.50 -3.36 3.80
C GLU A 178 32.28 -2.39 5.00
N GLY A 179 31.22 -2.58 5.78
CA GLY A 179 30.85 -1.68 6.88
C GLY A 179 30.43 -0.29 6.43
N LYS A 180 29.96 -0.11 5.17
CA LYS A 180 29.51 1.17 4.62
C LYS A 180 28.03 1.40 4.87
N PRO A 181 27.61 2.36 5.73
CA PRO A 181 26.21 2.47 6.14
C PRO A 181 25.37 3.38 5.24
N ILE A 182 25.97 4.26 4.42
CA ILE A 182 25.28 5.39 3.80
C ILE A 182 24.14 4.93 2.89
N LEU A 183 24.45 4.04 1.94
CA LEU A 183 23.43 3.60 0.97
C LEU A 183 22.27 2.90 1.67
N TYR A 184 22.56 2.01 2.61
CA TYR A 184 21.56 1.31 3.39
C TYR A 184 20.66 2.25 4.17
N THR A 185 21.27 3.09 5.02
CA THR A 185 20.50 3.97 5.92
C THR A 185 19.65 4.98 5.16
N VAL A 186 20.21 5.61 4.13
CA VAL A 186 19.48 6.64 3.37
C VAL A 186 18.37 6.01 2.52
N SER A 187 18.64 4.92 1.79
CA SER A 187 17.61 4.30 0.95
C SER A 187 16.49 3.68 1.77
N LEU A 188 16.80 3.07 2.92
CA LEU A 188 15.77 2.54 3.84
C LEU A 188 14.96 3.66 4.48
N ALA A 189 15.60 4.75 4.95
CA ALA A 189 14.91 5.90 5.51
C ALA A 189 13.96 6.55 4.49
N LEU A 190 14.40 6.71 3.24
CA LEU A 190 13.57 7.23 2.15
C LEU A 190 12.40 6.31 1.82
N ALA A 191 12.60 4.98 1.84
CA ALA A 191 11.51 4.04 1.63
C ALA A 191 10.46 4.12 2.75
N ILE A 192 10.89 4.14 4.01
CA ILE A 192 10.00 4.26 5.18
C ILE A 192 9.26 5.60 5.14
N LEU A 193 9.94 6.69 4.81
CA LEU A 193 9.34 8.01 4.68
C LEU A 193 8.29 8.05 3.58
N SER A 194 8.59 7.47 2.42
CA SER A 194 7.72 7.50 1.23
C SER A 194 6.46 6.66 1.39
N ASN A 195 6.58 5.49 2.00
CA ASN A 195 5.44 4.63 2.33
C ASN A 195 5.83 3.63 3.43
N TYR A 196 5.38 3.89 4.64
CA TYR A 196 5.69 3.04 5.79
C TYR A 196 5.08 1.64 5.67
N TYR A 197 3.93 1.49 5.00
CA TYR A 197 3.21 0.23 4.89
C TYR A 197 3.99 -0.82 4.08
N ILE A 198 4.43 -0.49 2.87
CA ILE A 198 5.29 -1.39 2.06
C ILE A 198 6.66 -1.57 2.71
N SER A 199 7.16 -0.52 3.40
CA SER A 199 8.45 -0.61 4.09
C SER A 199 8.46 -1.59 5.27
N ILE A 200 7.33 -1.84 5.94
CA ILE A 200 7.22 -2.93 6.93
C ILE A 200 7.57 -4.27 6.27
N MET A 201 7.04 -4.54 5.08
CA MET A 201 7.34 -5.77 4.33
C MET A 201 8.82 -5.87 3.96
N ILE A 202 9.43 -4.74 3.55
CA ILE A 202 10.87 -4.67 3.30
C ILE A 202 11.65 -4.95 4.59
N CYS A 203 11.30 -4.32 5.71
CA CYS A 203 11.98 -4.53 6.99
C CYS A 203 11.90 -5.99 7.47
N LEU A 204 10.75 -6.64 7.34
CA LEU A 204 10.59 -8.08 7.65
C LEU A 204 11.52 -8.93 6.76
N PHE A 205 11.56 -8.64 5.47
CA PHE A 205 12.46 -9.35 4.55
C PHE A 205 13.93 -9.10 4.84
N LEU A 206 14.32 -7.86 5.21
CA LEU A 206 15.72 -7.53 5.54
C LEU A 206 16.24 -8.36 6.71
N ILE A 207 15.40 -8.66 7.72
CA ILE A 207 15.77 -9.56 8.82
C ILE A 207 16.07 -10.96 8.28
N LEU A 208 15.17 -11.51 7.45
CA LEU A 208 15.35 -12.84 6.85
C LEU A 208 16.57 -12.88 5.94
N TYR A 209 16.77 -11.83 5.14
CA TYR A 209 17.91 -11.71 4.24
C TYR A 209 19.22 -11.61 5.02
N PHE A 210 19.28 -10.79 6.07
CA PHE A 210 20.44 -10.66 6.96
C PHE A 210 20.82 -12.01 7.58
N VAL A 211 19.86 -12.73 8.16
CA VAL A 211 20.09 -14.07 8.74
C VAL A 211 20.59 -15.04 7.66
N SER A 212 20.03 -15.03 6.46
CA SER A 212 20.46 -15.89 5.36
C SER A 212 21.90 -15.60 4.92
N ARG A 213 22.31 -14.31 4.93
CA ARG A 213 23.69 -13.89 4.63
C ARG A 213 24.67 -14.38 5.69
N LEU A 214 24.33 -14.25 6.99
CA LEU A 214 25.16 -14.79 8.07
C LEU A 214 25.32 -16.32 7.96
N PHE A 215 24.21 -17.01 7.68
CA PHE A 215 24.24 -18.46 7.45
C PHE A 215 25.08 -18.83 6.24
N TYR A 216 24.95 -18.12 5.13
CA TYR A 216 25.74 -18.36 3.92
C TYR A 216 27.23 -18.16 4.15
N ALA A 217 27.62 -17.05 4.80
CA ALA A 217 29.00 -16.72 5.12
C ALA A 217 29.62 -17.64 6.20
N ALA A 218 28.79 -18.50 6.85
CA ALA A 218 29.19 -19.36 7.96
C ALA A 218 29.93 -18.59 9.07
N VAL A 219 29.39 -17.44 9.47
CA VAL A 219 29.95 -16.63 10.56
C VAL A 219 29.84 -17.41 11.87
N THR A 220 30.99 -17.80 12.42
CA THR A 220 31.10 -18.60 13.66
C THR A 220 31.72 -17.79 14.81
N ASP A 221 32.47 -16.74 14.53
CA ASP A 221 33.02 -15.86 15.54
C ASP A 221 31.91 -14.96 16.15
N VAL A 222 31.70 -15.10 17.47
CA VAL A 222 30.70 -14.37 18.24
C VAL A 222 30.93 -12.85 18.18
N ARG A 223 32.17 -12.40 18.14
CA ARG A 223 32.49 -10.96 18.05
C ARG A 223 32.10 -10.39 16.67
N ASP A 224 32.35 -11.15 15.61
CA ASP A 224 31.95 -10.76 14.27
C ASP A 224 30.42 -10.77 14.10
N LEU A 225 29.77 -11.79 14.64
CA LEU A 225 28.31 -11.87 14.68
C LEU A 225 27.72 -10.68 15.42
N GLY A 226 28.23 -10.39 16.61
CA GLY A 226 27.78 -9.24 17.43
C GLY A 226 27.99 -7.90 16.72
N ARG A 227 29.14 -7.74 16.02
CA ARG A 227 29.45 -6.52 15.25
C ARG A 227 28.51 -6.33 14.06
N GLN A 228 28.26 -7.39 13.29
CA GLN A 228 27.37 -7.33 12.12
C GLN A 228 25.92 -7.09 12.56
N THR A 229 25.44 -7.81 13.59
CA THR A 229 24.10 -7.63 14.16
C THR A 229 23.92 -6.23 14.74
N GLY A 230 24.90 -5.73 15.51
CA GLY A 230 24.87 -4.39 16.07
C GLY A 230 24.82 -3.29 14.99
N ARG A 231 25.59 -3.44 13.90
CA ARG A 231 25.54 -2.51 12.75
C ARG A 231 24.19 -2.57 12.06
N PHE A 232 23.70 -3.76 11.76
CA PHE A 232 22.36 -3.93 11.14
C PHE A 232 21.27 -3.29 11.99
N ALA A 233 21.22 -3.60 13.29
CA ALA A 233 20.24 -3.04 14.20
C ALA A 233 20.34 -1.51 14.32
N LEU A 234 21.55 -0.97 14.52
CA LEU A 234 21.78 0.47 14.66
C LEU A 234 21.31 1.24 13.43
N TYR A 235 21.76 0.85 12.24
CA TYR A 235 21.48 1.60 11.02
C TYR A 235 20.02 1.39 10.53
N SER A 236 19.40 0.23 10.82
CA SER A 236 17.97 0.02 10.58
C SER A 236 17.12 0.91 11.51
N LEU A 237 17.45 0.97 12.80
CA LEU A 237 16.77 1.81 13.77
C LEU A 237 16.91 3.30 13.42
N LEU A 238 18.12 3.74 13.06
CA LEU A 238 18.36 5.11 12.62
C LEU A 238 17.52 5.46 11.39
N SER A 239 17.40 4.55 10.42
CA SER A 239 16.55 4.76 9.24
C SER A 239 15.09 4.99 9.62
N GLY A 240 14.55 4.19 10.55
CA GLY A 240 13.20 4.37 11.06
C GLY A 240 13.02 5.69 11.83
N ILE A 241 13.97 6.05 12.71
CA ILE A 241 13.89 7.30 13.48
C ILE A 241 14.01 8.53 12.56
N MET A 242 14.82 8.48 11.50
CA MET A 242 14.90 9.55 10.50
C MET A 242 13.55 9.81 9.81
N ALA A 243 12.69 8.81 9.66
CA ALA A 243 11.34 8.97 9.13
C ALA A 243 10.32 9.41 10.20
N GLY A 244 10.74 9.61 11.44
CA GLY A 244 9.89 9.91 12.60
C GLY A 244 8.99 11.14 12.43
N ILE A 245 9.41 12.12 11.62
CA ILE A 245 8.62 13.31 11.30
C ILE A 245 7.23 12.99 10.73
N LEU A 246 7.08 11.89 10.00
CA LEU A 246 5.80 11.41 9.46
C LEU A 246 5.28 10.17 10.20
N LEU A 247 6.18 9.26 10.61
CA LEU A 247 5.78 8.02 11.27
C LEU A 247 5.08 8.27 12.62
N LEU A 248 5.59 9.22 13.43
CA LEU A 248 5.04 9.42 14.75
C LEU A 248 3.64 10.05 14.71
N PRO A 249 3.39 11.13 13.92
CA PRO A 249 2.03 11.61 13.71
C PRO A 249 1.10 10.58 13.09
N ALA A 250 1.56 9.78 12.12
CA ALA A 250 0.77 8.71 11.51
C ALA A 250 0.38 7.63 12.53
N PHE A 251 1.28 7.24 13.41
CA PHE A 251 1.02 6.27 14.48
C PHE A 251 -0.11 6.72 15.42
N PHE A 252 -0.10 7.99 15.83
CA PHE A 252 -1.18 8.53 16.67
C PHE A 252 -2.50 8.64 15.89
N ALA A 253 -2.46 9.09 14.64
CA ALA A 253 -3.65 9.23 13.82
C ALA A 253 -4.32 7.89 13.50
N LEU A 254 -3.55 6.81 13.27
CA LEU A 254 -4.09 5.48 13.02
C LEU A 254 -4.94 4.94 14.18
N ARG A 255 -4.73 5.42 15.40
CA ARG A 255 -5.56 5.04 16.57
C ARG A 255 -6.98 5.58 16.50
N LEU A 256 -7.23 6.60 15.69
CA LEU A 256 -8.54 7.21 15.48
C LEU A 256 -9.28 6.60 14.29
N THR A 257 -8.66 5.66 13.57
CA THR A 257 -9.27 4.97 12.43
C THR A 257 -9.93 3.66 12.87
N ALA A 258 -10.89 3.17 12.10
CA ALA A 258 -11.51 1.88 12.33
C ALA A 258 -10.52 0.70 12.24
N SER A 259 -9.33 0.91 11.65
CA SER A 259 -8.24 -0.09 11.57
C SER A 259 -7.39 -0.19 12.85
N ALA A 260 -7.74 0.48 13.94
CA ALA A 260 -6.98 0.45 15.20
C ALA A 260 -7.00 -0.91 15.91
N SER A 261 -8.04 -1.73 15.69
CA SER A 261 -8.19 -3.03 16.34
C SER A 261 -7.40 -4.13 15.62
N ILE A 262 -6.55 -4.85 16.36
CA ILE A 262 -5.79 -6.00 15.86
C ILE A 262 -6.44 -7.28 16.37
N SER A 263 -6.91 -8.13 15.45
CA SER A 263 -7.42 -9.47 15.80
C SER A 263 -6.68 -10.55 15.03
N PHE A 264 -5.91 -11.38 15.74
CA PHE A 264 -5.23 -12.53 15.13
C PHE A 264 -6.22 -13.58 14.62
N PRO A 265 -5.89 -14.22 13.48
CA PRO A 265 -6.73 -15.30 12.96
C PRO A 265 -6.85 -16.45 13.97
N LYS A 266 -8.08 -16.85 14.28
CA LYS A 266 -8.37 -17.95 15.24
C LYS A 266 -8.11 -19.32 14.64
N THR A 267 -8.15 -19.45 13.31
CA THR A 267 -7.95 -20.70 12.57
C THR A 267 -6.92 -20.51 11.47
N LEU A 268 -6.19 -21.57 11.12
CA LEU A 268 -5.29 -21.56 9.98
C LEU A 268 -6.05 -21.95 8.72
N ILE A 269 -6.04 -21.07 7.73
CA ILE A 269 -6.68 -21.27 6.42
C ILE A 269 -5.61 -21.17 5.35
N GLN A 270 -5.64 -22.16 4.44
CA GLN A 270 -4.83 -22.11 3.21
C GLN A 270 -5.72 -21.68 2.05
N TYR A 271 -5.33 -20.60 1.35
CA TYR A 271 -6.14 -20.02 0.29
C TYR A 271 -6.06 -20.75 -1.06
N PHE A 272 -4.88 -21.30 -1.40
CA PHE A 272 -4.63 -21.92 -2.71
C PHE A 272 -3.48 -22.93 -2.65
N SER A 273 -3.38 -23.78 -3.67
CA SER A 273 -2.33 -24.79 -3.80
C SER A 273 -1.03 -24.19 -4.38
N ILE A 274 0.09 -24.93 -4.26
CA ILE A 274 1.35 -24.54 -4.89
C ILE A 274 1.26 -24.51 -6.42
N ILE A 275 0.39 -25.33 -7.03
CA ILE A 275 0.18 -25.36 -8.48
C ILE A 275 -0.48 -24.06 -8.93
N ASP A 276 -1.52 -23.61 -8.22
CA ASP A 276 -2.20 -22.35 -8.50
C ASP A 276 -1.23 -21.17 -8.43
N MET A 277 -0.40 -21.14 -7.38
CA MET A 277 0.62 -20.11 -7.24
C MET A 277 1.62 -20.13 -8.40
N MET A 278 2.17 -21.30 -8.73
CA MET A 278 3.20 -21.41 -9.76
C MET A 278 2.66 -21.11 -11.16
N ALA A 279 1.38 -21.36 -11.42
CA ALA A 279 0.74 -20.98 -12.67
C ALA A 279 0.63 -19.44 -12.85
N ARG A 280 0.68 -18.67 -11.75
CA ARG A 280 0.75 -17.19 -11.82
C ARG A 280 2.09 -16.67 -12.38
N LEU A 281 3.05 -17.55 -12.69
CA LEU A 281 4.26 -17.23 -13.46
C LEU A 281 4.02 -17.21 -14.98
N PHE A 282 2.85 -17.63 -15.46
CA PHE A 282 2.53 -17.61 -16.88
C PHE A 282 2.25 -16.16 -17.35
N PRO A 283 2.61 -15.83 -18.61
CA PRO A 283 2.30 -14.52 -19.19
C PRO A 283 0.80 -14.41 -19.49
N PHE A 284 0.32 -13.19 -19.55
CA PHE A 284 -1.04 -12.83 -19.97
C PHE A 284 -2.16 -13.33 -19.06
N VAL A 285 -1.84 -13.86 -17.89
CA VAL A 285 -2.84 -14.15 -16.85
C VAL A 285 -3.33 -12.84 -16.28
N GLU A 286 -4.66 -12.68 -16.19
CA GLU A 286 -5.28 -11.52 -15.59
C GLU A 286 -4.74 -11.26 -14.17
N THR A 287 -4.46 -9.98 -13.84
CA THR A 287 -3.93 -9.63 -12.52
C THR A 287 -5.00 -9.76 -11.44
N GLU A 288 -4.64 -10.37 -10.34
CA GLU A 288 -5.52 -10.49 -9.17
C GLU A 288 -5.47 -9.21 -8.33
N GLN A 289 -6.62 -8.60 -8.11
CA GLN A 289 -6.77 -7.39 -7.29
C GLN A 289 -7.92 -7.52 -6.28
N GLY A 290 -8.71 -8.59 -6.37
CA GLY A 290 -9.83 -8.88 -5.49
C GLY A 290 -9.48 -9.71 -4.27
N LEU A 291 -10.38 -10.61 -3.89
CA LEU A 291 -10.33 -11.41 -2.66
C LEU A 291 -9.88 -12.87 -2.86
N LYS A 292 -9.48 -13.28 -4.07
CA LYS A 292 -9.00 -14.65 -4.34
C LYS A 292 -7.61 -14.93 -3.74
N HIS A 293 -6.96 -13.94 -3.18
CA HIS A 293 -5.65 -13.98 -2.51
C HIS A 293 -4.45 -14.41 -3.37
N TRP A 294 -4.60 -14.62 -4.68
CA TRP A 294 -3.52 -15.07 -5.55
C TRP A 294 -2.42 -14.03 -5.74
N PRO A 295 -1.13 -14.43 -5.66
CA PRO A 295 -0.05 -13.47 -5.83
C PRO A 295 0.18 -13.11 -7.29
N ASN A 296 0.50 -11.85 -7.58
CA ASN A 296 0.93 -11.39 -8.89
C ASN A 296 2.46 -11.51 -9.01
N ILE A 297 2.94 -12.71 -9.40
CA ILE A 297 4.36 -13.08 -9.36
C ILE A 297 5.01 -13.30 -10.74
N TYR A 298 4.31 -12.98 -11.83
CA TYR A 298 4.91 -13.09 -13.15
C TYR A 298 6.21 -12.27 -13.27
N ALA A 299 7.26 -12.90 -13.74
CA ALA A 299 8.60 -12.34 -13.90
C ALA A 299 9.23 -12.74 -15.26
N GLY A 300 8.40 -12.76 -16.31
CA GLY A 300 8.74 -13.28 -17.63
C GLY A 300 8.75 -14.81 -17.68
N THR A 301 8.30 -15.39 -18.78
CA THR A 301 8.33 -16.86 -19.03
C THR A 301 9.76 -17.41 -18.95
N LEU A 302 10.75 -16.58 -19.23
CA LEU A 302 12.17 -16.90 -19.05
C LEU A 302 12.48 -17.38 -17.62
N SER A 303 11.87 -16.80 -16.59
CA SER A 303 12.07 -17.19 -15.19
C SER A 303 11.59 -18.62 -14.93
N LEU A 304 10.45 -19.00 -15.50
CA LEU A 304 9.93 -20.36 -15.41
C LEU A 304 10.87 -21.39 -16.09
N PHE A 305 11.43 -21.04 -17.25
CA PHE A 305 12.40 -21.88 -17.97
C PHE A 305 13.70 -22.04 -17.18
N ILE A 306 14.20 -20.98 -16.54
CA ILE A 306 15.49 -20.97 -15.85
C ILE A 306 15.41 -21.68 -14.50
N LEU A 307 14.29 -21.69 -13.83
CA LEU A 307 14.16 -22.21 -12.46
C LEU A 307 14.69 -23.65 -12.31
N PRO A 308 14.30 -24.65 -13.13
CA PRO A 308 14.87 -26.00 -13.09
C PRO A 308 16.39 -26.01 -13.37
N LEU A 309 16.84 -25.16 -14.28
CA LEU A 309 18.25 -25.05 -14.68
C LEU A 309 19.13 -24.51 -13.54
N TYR A 310 18.62 -23.57 -12.73
CA TYR A 310 19.31 -23.06 -11.55
C TYR A 310 19.62 -24.19 -10.56
N TYR A 311 18.59 -24.99 -10.23
CA TYR A 311 18.77 -26.08 -9.26
C TYR A 311 19.61 -27.24 -9.79
N LYS A 312 19.64 -27.45 -11.10
CA LYS A 312 20.45 -28.52 -11.73
C LYS A 312 21.89 -28.10 -11.98
N ASN A 313 22.21 -26.81 -12.08
CA ASN A 313 23.54 -26.32 -12.45
C ASN A 313 24.63 -26.67 -11.39
N PRO A 314 25.70 -27.44 -11.75
CA PRO A 314 26.71 -27.86 -10.77
C PRO A 314 27.62 -26.71 -10.28
N ALA A 315 27.75 -25.62 -11.03
CA ALA A 315 28.57 -24.46 -10.64
C ALA A 315 27.91 -23.58 -9.57
N ILE A 316 26.62 -23.82 -9.23
CA ILE A 316 25.93 -23.12 -8.17
C ILE A 316 26.04 -23.94 -6.88
N GLN A 317 26.52 -23.30 -5.82
CA GLN A 317 26.75 -23.94 -4.53
C GLN A 317 25.47 -24.54 -3.94
N LYS A 318 25.53 -25.76 -3.42
CA LYS A 318 24.39 -26.46 -2.81
C LYS A 318 23.73 -25.61 -1.69
N LYS A 319 24.55 -25.01 -0.82
CA LYS A 319 24.08 -24.16 0.28
C LYS A 319 23.22 -23.01 -0.22
N LYS A 320 23.62 -22.35 -1.30
CA LYS A 320 22.85 -21.25 -1.91
C LYS A 320 21.52 -21.73 -2.48
N LYS A 321 21.51 -22.89 -3.17
CA LYS A 321 20.28 -23.51 -3.66
C LYS A 321 19.29 -23.81 -2.54
N ILE A 322 19.77 -24.33 -1.40
CA ILE A 322 18.94 -24.63 -0.23
C ILE A 322 18.33 -23.34 0.34
N ILE A 323 19.13 -22.27 0.48
CA ILE A 323 18.64 -20.97 0.96
C ILE A 323 17.53 -20.44 0.05
N TYR A 324 17.74 -20.44 -1.27
CA TYR A 324 16.71 -19.96 -2.19
C TYR A 324 15.47 -20.87 -2.21
N ALA A 325 15.63 -22.20 -2.13
CA ALA A 325 14.51 -23.12 -2.01
C ALA A 325 13.70 -22.85 -0.72
N ALA A 326 14.39 -22.59 0.40
CA ALA A 326 13.74 -22.22 1.65
C ALA A 326 12.96 -20.89 1.53
N PHE A 327 13.53 -19.88 0.86
CA PHE A 327 12.80 -18.64 0.57
C PHE A 327 11.59 -18.88 -0.31
N MET A 328 11.69 -19.66 -1.38
CA MET A 328 10.56 -19.98 -2.27
C MET A 328 9.42 -20.64 -1.50
N LEU A 329 9.74 -21.62 -0.65
CA LEU A 329 8.75 -22.29 0.20
C LEU A 329 8.16 -21.34 1.24
N PHE A 330 8.98 -20.53 1.90
CA PHE A 330 8.53 -19.55 2.88
C PHE A 330 7.56 -18.54 2.25
N PHE A 331 7.87 -18.02 1.05
CA PHE A 331 6.97 -17.11 0.36
C PHE A 331 5.68 -17.78 -0.11
N PHE A 332 5.74 -19.05 -0.55
CA PHE A 332 4.51 -19.80 -0.82
C PHE A 332 3.62 -19.86 0.43
N MET A 333 4.17 -20.23 1.58
CA MET A 333 3.42 -20.21 2.83
C MET A 333 2.93 -18.81 3.20
N SER A 334 3.73 -17.78 2.97
CA SER A 334 3.40 -16.37 3.27
C SER A 334 2.25 -15.83 2.42
N PHE A 335 2.09 -16.32 1.20
CA PHE A 335 0.98 -15.94 0.32
C PHE A 335 -0.28 -16.78 0.61
N SER A 336 -0.11 -18.08 0.84
CA SER A 336 -1.22 -19.04 0.90
C SER A 336 -1.82 -19.21 2.29
N VAL A 337 -1.09 -18.91 3.38
CA VAL A 337 -1.57 -19.11 4.76
C VAL A 337 -1.98 -17.79 5.38
N ASN A 338 -3.22 -17.71 5.86
CA ASN A 338 -3.83 -16.50 6.41
C ASN A 338 -3.00 -15.84 7.53
N ALA A 339 -2.44 -16.60 8.47
CA ALA A 339 -1.65 -16.06 9.58
C ALA A 339 -0.37 -15.36 9.11
N LEU A 340 0.35 -15.93 8.15
CA LEU A 340 1.54 -15.31 7.58
C LEU A 340 1.16 -14.11 6.70
N ASN A 341 0.09 -14.21 5.92
CA ASN A 341 -0.46 -13.12 5.13
C ASN A 341 -0.79 -11.92 6.03
N PHE A 342 -1.47 -12.14 7.16
CA PHE A 342 -1.78 -11.14 8.18
C PHE A 342 -0.53 -10.43 8.73
N ILE A 343 0.53 -11.18 9.08
CA ILE A 343 1.80 -10.60 9.57
C ILE A 343 2.45 -9.70 8.51
N TRP A 344 2.52 -10.17 7.25
CA TRP A 344 3.10 -9.38 6.16
C TRP A 344 2.36 -8.08 5.90
N HIS A 345 1.04 -8.05 6.12
CA HIS A 345 0.19 -6.88 5.93
C HIS A 345 0.09 -5.96 7.16
N GLY A 346 1.05 -6.06 8.10
CA GLY A 346 1.12 -5.20 9.28
C GLY A 346 0.03 -5.50 10.30
N PHE A 347 -0.31 -6.78 10.46
CA PHE A 347 -1.33 -7.30 11.39
C PHE A 347 -2.76 -6.90 11.02
N HIS A 348 -3.04 -6.81 9.72
CA HIS A 348 -4.38 -6.61 9.16
C HIS A 348 -4.64 -7.58 8.01
N TYR A 349 -5.91 -7.88 7.76
CA TYR A 349 -6.31 -8.55 6.55
C TYR A 349 -6.50 -7.53 5.42
N PRO A 350 -5.89 -7.72 4.25
CA PRO A 350 -6.17 -6.88 3.10
C PRO A 350 -7.60 -7.14 2.60
N ASN A 351 -8.40 -6.09 2.47
CA ASN A 351 -9.74 -6.15 1.90
C ASN A 351 -9.72 -6.43 0.38
N SER A 352 -8.57 -6.23 -0.25
CA SER A 352 -8.29 -6.44 -1.66
C SER A 352 -6.78 -6.34 -1.88
N LEU A 353 -6.29 -6.45 -3.11
CA LEU A 353 -4.88 -6.30 -3.48
C LEU A 353 -3.96 -7.28 -2.73
N PRO A 354 -4.08 -8.58 -2.97
CA PRO A 354 -3.42 -9.63 -2.21
C PRO A 354 -1.90 -9.67 -2.46
N ALA A 355 -1.18 -10.28 -1.53
CA ALA A 355 0.25 -10.59 -1.66
C ALA A 355 1.12 -9.36 -2.03
N ARG A 356 0.93 -8.24 -1.34
CA ARG A 356 1.63 -6.96 -1.61
C ARG A 356 3.16 -7.07 -1.47
N GLN A 357 3.67 -8.11 -0.81
CA GLN A 357 5.09 -8.45 -0.70
C GLN A 357 5.63 -9.27 -1.89
N SER A 358 4.82 -9.56 -2.93
CA SER A 358 5.23 -10.44 -4.03
C SER A 358 6.38 -9.90 -4.90
N PHE A 359 6.64 -8.57 -4.89
CA PHE A 359 7.81 -7.99 -5.54
C PHE A 359 9.14 -8.55 -4.99
N ILE A 360 9.16 -8.93 -3.70
CA ILE A 360 10.33 -9.55 -3.06
C ILE A 360 10.57 -10.95 -3.64
N PHE A 361 9.51 -11.74 -3.76
CA PHE A 361 9.58 -13.07 -4.39
C PHE A 361 10.06 -12.98 -5.85
N ILE A 362 9.51 -12.04 -6.62
CA ILE A 362 9.95 -11.77 -8.00
C ILE A 362 11.45 -11.44 -8.02
N PHE A 363 11.92 -10.59 -7.12
CA PHE A 363 13.32 -10.22 -7.06
C PHE A 363 14.22 -11.43 -6.74
N LEU A 364 13.79 -12.33 -5.86
CA LEU A 364 14.50 -13.59 -5.57
C LEU A 364 14.55 -14.53 -6.77
N LEU A 365 13.49 -14.60 -7.58
CA LEU A 365 13.50 -15.35 -8.86
C LEU A 365 14.49 -14.76 -9.84
N ILE A 366 14.54 -13.44 -9.95
CA ILE A 366 15.45 -12.71 -10.83
C ILE A 366 16.91 -12.95 -10.41
N MET A 367 17.19 -12.95 -9.12
CA MET A 367 18.51 -13.25 -8.60
C MET A 367 18.98 -14.67 -8.96
N GLN A 368 18.10 -15.66 -8.84
CA GLN A 368 18.39 -17.04 -9.26
C GLN A 368 18.62 -17.10 -10.77
N GLY A 369 17.78 -16.42 -11.53
CA GLY A 369 17.88 -16.34 -12.99
C GLY A 369 19.19 -15.72 -13.44
N ALA A 370 19.57 -14.58 -12.89
CA ALA A 370 20.80 -13.86 -13.20
C ALA A 370 22.06 -14.70 -12.83
N GLU A 371 22.06 -15.36 -11.69
CA GLU A 371 23.17 -16.23 -11.29
C GLU A 371 23.33 -17.43 -12.23
N TRP A 372 22.25 -18.11 -12.58
CA TRP A 372 22.31 -19.19 -13.55
C TRP A 372 22.79 -18.68 -14.91
N PHE A 373 22.27 -17.54 -15.37
CA PHE A 373 22.60 -16.96 -16.66
C PHE A 373 24.12 -16.69 -16.78
N LEU A 374 24.73 -16.12 -15.73
CA LEU A 374 26.17 -15.89 -15.67
C LEU A 374 26.98 -17.19 -15.68
N LYS A 375 26.41 -18.29 -15.17
CA LYS A 375 27.04 -19.62 -15.10
C LYS A 375 26.50 -20.60 -16.17
N ARG A 376 25.66 -20.13 -17.15
CA ARG A 376 24.95 -20.99 -18.09
C ARG A 376 25.84 -21.87 -18.98
N LYS A 377 27.11 -21.48 -19.13
CA LYS A 377 28.08 -22.28 -19.91
C LYS A 377 28.31 -23.68 -19.32
N THR A 378 28.13 -23.86 -18.02
CA THR A 378 28.32 -25.15 -17.33
C THR A 378 27.12 -26.09 -17.49
N SER A 379 25.96 -25.61 -17.93
CA SER A 379 24.80 -26.45 -18.24
C SER A 379 24.97 -27.16 -19.58
N ALA A 380 24.67 -28.45 -19.62
CA ALA A 380 24.76 -29.26 -20.85
C ALA A 380 23.49 -29.06 -21.70
N LYS A 381 23.57 -29.44 -23.02
CA LYS A 381 22.39 -29.43 -23.91
C LYS A 381 21.21 -30.25 -23.34
N LYS A 382 21.50 -31.41 -22.75
CA LYS A 382 20.50 -32.26 -22.10
C LYS A 382 19.77 -31.58 -20.93
N ASP A 383 20.43 -30.63 -20.26
CA ASP A 383 19.82 -29.87 -19.17
C ASP A 383 18.81 -28.87 -19.68
N LEU A 384 19.11 -28.23 -20.83
CA LEU A 384 18.15 -27.34 -21.51
C LEU A 384 16.89 -28.11 -21.95
N SER A 385 17.08 -29.30 -22.58
CA SER A 385 15.95 -30.13 -23.00
C SER A 385 15.15 -30.67 -21.83
N PHE A 386 15.81 -31.01 -20.70
CA PHE A 386 15.12 -31.39 -19.46
C PHE A 386 14.30 -30.24 -18.88
N ALA A 387 14.83 -29.02 -18.87
CA ALA A 387 14.10 -27.85 -18.40
C ALA A 387 12.88 -27.56 -19.26
N LEU A 388 13.03 -27.64 -20.60
CA LEU A 388 11.91 -27.50 -21.53
C LEU A 388 10.83 -28.56 -21.26
N PHE A 389 11.23 -29.83 -21.16
CA PHE A 389 10.32 -30.93 -20.89
C PHE A 389 9.56 -30.71 -19.59
N LEU A 390 10.26 -30.34 -18.50
CA LEU A 390 9.66 -30.13 -17.20
C LEU A 390 8.68 -28.94 -17.22
N SER A 391 9.09 -27.80 -17.84
CA SER A 391 8.23 -26.62 -17.93
C SER A 391 7.03 -26.87 -18.83
N PHE A 392 7.19 -27.59 -19.97
CA PHE A 392 6.06 -27.98 -20.83
C PHE A 392 5.08 -28.88 -20.10
N SER A 393 5.62 -29.93 -19.41
CA SER A 393 4.78 -30.83 -18.62
C SER A 393 4.01 -30.09 -17.55
N PHE A 394 4.63 -29.12 -16.90
CA PHE A 394 3.99 -28.26 -15.89
C PHE A 394 2.86 -27.43 -16.51
N VAL A 395 3.09 -26.77 -17.66
CA VAL A 395 2.05 -25.97 -18.36
C VAL A 395 0.86 -26.84 -18.77
N ILE A 396 1.12 -28.05 -19.32
CA ILE A 396 0.07 -28.98 -19.72
C ILE A 396 -0.70 -29.49 -18.50
N LEU A 397 -0.01 -29.76 -17.39
CA LEU A 397 -0.65 -30.15 -16.13
C LEU A 397 -1.56 -29.03 -15.60
N CYS A 398 -1.08 -27.79 -15.59
CA CYS A 398 -1.87 -26.63 -15.17
C CYS A 398 -3.11 -26.45 -16.05
N GLN A 399 -2.99 -26.63 -17.38
CA GLN A 399 -4.12 -26.55 -18.30
C GLN A 399 -5.25 -27.54 -17.93
N LYS A 400 -4.89 -28.72 -17.37
CA LYS A 400 -5.87 -29.71 -16.95
C LYS A 400 -6.47 -29.44 -15.58
N LEU A 401 -5.67 -28.87 -14.66
CA LEU A 401 -6.03 -28.74 -13.25
C LEU A 401 -6.68 -27.41 -12.90
N ILE A 402 -6.35 -26.34 -13.65
CA ILE A 402 -6.82 -24.98 -13.35
C ILE A 402 -8.03 -24.69 -14.22
N THR A 403 -9.16 -24.38 -13.59
CA THR A 403 -10.45 -24.11 -14.23
C THR A 403 -10.86 -22.63 -14.17
N GLU A 404 -10.03 -21.79 -13.57
CA GLU A 404 -10.31 -20.37 -13.38
C GLU A 404 -10.31 -19.60 -14.70
N GLU A 405 -11.27 -18.71 -14.88
CA GLU A 405 -11.50 -17.93 -16.11
C GLU A 405 -10.28 -17.07 -16.50
N ALA A 406 -9.48 -16.60 -15.53
CA ALA A 406 -8.26 -15.85 -15.79
C ALA A 406 -7.20 -16.62 -16.61
N PHE A 407 -7.34 -17.95 -16.75
CA PHE A 407 -6.43 -18.81 -17.49
C PHE A 407 -7.05 -19.24 -18.84
N HIS A 408 -7.24 -18.30 -19.76
CA HIS A 408 -7.68 -18.58 -21.11
C HIS A 408 -6.74 -19.52 -21.87
N TRP A 409 -7.23 -20.20 -22.88
CA TRP A 409 -6.44 -21.10 -23.74
C TRP A 409 -5.16 -20.45 -24.28
N SER A 410 -5.24 -19.17 -24.67
CA SER A 410 -4.10 -18.41 -25.15
C SER A 410 -2.94 -18.32 -24.15
N VAL A 411 -3.20 -18.25 -22.86
CA VAL A 411 -2.18 -18.23 -21.79
C VAL A 411 -1.29 -19.46 -21.88
N PHE A 412 -1.87 -20.65 -21.98
CA PHE A 412 -1.12 -21.91 -22.04
C PHE A 412 -0.31 -22.01 -23.33
N TYR A 413 -0.92 -21.75 -24.49
CA TYR A 413 -0.22 -21.89 -25.78
C TYR A 413 0.87 -20.85 -25.97
N LEU A 414 0.64 -19.61 -25.57
CA LEU A 414 1.68 -18.57 -25.63
C LEU A 414 2.82 -18.86 -24.65
N THR A 415 2.51 -19.38 -23.46
CA THR A 415 3.55 -19.84 -22.53
C THR A 415 4.43 -20.92 -23.14
N LEU A 416 3.83 -21.95 -23.78
CA LEU A 416 4.57 -22.99 -24.48
C LEU A 416 5.41 -22.42 -25.62
N LEU A 417 4.87 -21.49 -26.41
CA LEU A 417 5.60 -20.81 -27.49
C LEU A 417 6.83 -20.07 -26.96
N PHE A 418 6.67 -19.22 -25.93
CA PHE A 418 7.79 -18.47 -25.35
C PHE A 418 8.84 -19.40 -24.71
N LEU A 419 8.42 -20.45 -23.99
CA LEU A 419 9.33 -21.48 -23.48
C LEU A 419 10.17 -22.13 -24.59
N PHE A 420 9.52 -22.47 -25.71
CA PHE A 420 10.22 -23.04 -26.88
C PHE A 420 11.19 -22.04 -27.50
N LEU A 421 10.80 -20.76 -27.65
CA LEU A 421 11.68 -19.73 -28.19
C LEU A 421 12.89 -19.48 -27.30
N PHE A 422 12.74 -19.41 -25.97
CA PHE A 422 13.86 -19.32 -25.04
C PHE A 422 14.77 -20.53 -25.12
N TYR A 423 14.21 -21.74 -25.13
CA TYR A 423 14.97 -22.96 -25.33
C TYR A 423 15.77 -22.91 -26.63
N LEU A 424 15.15 -22.50 -27.75
CA LEU A 424 15.77 -22.43 -29.06
C LEU A 424 16.99 -21.48 -29.04
N LEU A 425 16.85 -20.29 -28.45
CA LEU A 425 17.95 -19.33 -28.34
C LEU A 425 19.13 -19.90 -27.56
N PHE A 426 18.91 -20.52 -26.40
CA PHE A 426 19.99 -21.16 -25.63
C PHE A 426 20.56 -22.40 -26.33
N TYR A 427 19.72 -23.15 -27.03
CA TYR A 427 20.19 -24.31 -27.80
C TYR A 427 21.07 -23.88 -28.97
N LEU A 428 20.72 -22.81 -29.70
CA LEU A 428 21.54 -22.23 -30.76
C LEU A 428 22.85 -21.66 -30.23
N GLU A 429 22.87 -21.01 -29.03
CA GLU A 429 24.12 -20.62 -28.36
C GLU A 429 25.04 -21.84 -28.12
N LYS A 430 24.48 -22.96 -27.67
CA LYS A 430 25.23 -24.22 -27.49
C LYS A 430 25.62 -24.87 -28.83
N ARG A 431 25.07 -24.47 -29.94
CA ARG A 431 25.47 -24.88 -31.29
C ARG A 431 26.48 -23.95 -31.92
N GLY A 432 26.85 -22.83 -31.27
CA GLY A 432 27.88 -21.91 -31.74
C GLY A 432 27.41 -20.52 -32.14
N MET A 433 26.13 -20.20 -31.90
CA MET A 433 25.66 -18.82 -32.05
C MET A 433 26.43 -17.90 -31.10
N GLU A 434 26.85 -16.72 -31.57
CA GLU A 434 27.57 -15.74 -30.77
C GLU A 434 26.78 -15.35 -29.52
N VAL A 435 27.41 -15.33 -28.36
CA VAL A 435 26.84 -15.01 -27.05
C VAL A 435 26.14 -13.64 -27.08
N ARG A 436 26.77 -12.65 -27.72
CA ARG A 436 26.19 -11.30 -27.77
C ARG A 436 24.91 -11.22 -28.60
N ILE A 437 24.83 -12.00 -29.68
CA ILE A 437 23.62 -12.12 -30.50
C ILE A 437 22.52 -12.77 -29.68
N THR A 438 22.83 -13.88 -28.97
CA THR A 438 21.88 -14.54 -28.09
C THR A 438 21.35 -13.59 -27.04
N GLU A 439 22.20 -12.86 -26.33
CA GLU A 439 21.80 -11.90 -25.29
C GLU A 439 20.92 -10.78 -25.83
N THR A 440 21.22 -10.27 -27.03
CA THR A 440 20.39 -9.24 -27.70
C THR A 440 19.02 -9.78 -28.08
N LEU A 441 18.96 -11.00 -28.66
CA LEU A 441 17.70 -11.64 -29.04
C LEU A 441 16.84 -12.00 -27.81
N LEU A 442 17.47 -12.42 -26.70
CA LEU A 442 16.77 -12.66 -25.45
C LEU A 442 16.14 -11.37 -24.88
N ILE A 443 16.88 -10.24 -24.91
CA ILE A 443 16.34 -8.94 -24.49
C ILE A 443 15.16 -8.54 -25.39
N ALA A 444 15.31 -8.70 -26.71
CA ALA A 444 14.25 -8.37 -27.67
C ALA A 444 13.01 -9.24 -27.45
N LEU A 445 13.18 -10.55 -27.25
CA LEU A 445 12.08 -11.48 -26.99
C LEU A 445 11.37 -11.16 -25.67
N CYS A 446 12.13 -10.94 -24.59
CA CYS A 446 11.56 -10.51 -23.30
C CYS A 446 10.89 -9.13 -23.41
N PHE A 447 11.47 -8.19 -24.14
CA PHE A 447 10.86 -6.87 -24.35
C PHE A 447 9.48 -6.99 -25.01
N VAL A 448 9.34 -7.82 -26.05
CA VAL A 448 8.05 -8.07 -26.72
C VAL A 448 7.07 -8.75 -25.76
N GLU A 449 7.48 -9.85 -25.09
CA GLU A 449 6.64 -10.58 -24.14
C GLU A 449 6.12 -9.66 -23.04
N LEU A 450 7.02 -8.95 -22.35
CA LEU A 450 6.69 -8.10 -21.22
C LEU A 450 5.84 -6.88 -21.64
N SER A 451 6.11 -6.29 -22.81
CA SER A 451 5.34 -5.16 -23.31
C SER A 451 3.89 -5.56 -23.63
N ILE A 452 3.70 -6.71 -24.27
CA ILE A 452 2.36 -7.24 -24.53
C ILE A 452 1.66 -7.59 -23.21
N ASN A 453 2.36 -8.27 -22.31
CA ASN A 453 1.81 -8.61 -21.00
C ASN A 453 1.33 -7.35 -20.25
N MET A 454 2.18 -6.32 -20.16
CA MET A 454 1.80 -5.04 -19.54
C MET A 454 0.61 -4.38 -20.23
N ALA A 455 0.55 -4.39 -21.55
CA ALA A 455 -0.55 -3.80 -22.30
C ALA A 455 -1.90 -4.51 -22.08
N VAL A 456 -1.87 -5.84 -21.91
CA VAL A 456 -3.07 -6.67 -21.78
C VAL A 456 -3.53 -6.75 -20.31
N THR A 457 -2.59 -6.85 -19.37
CA THR A 457 -2.94 -7.18 -17.96
C THR A 457 -2.94 -5.97 -17.01
N SER A 458 -2.35 -4.81 -17.37
CA SER A 458 -2.14 -3.74 -16.41
C SER A 458 -2.86 -2.43 -16.66
N VAL A 459 -3.19 -2.09 -17.89
CA VAL A 459 -3.63 -0.73 -18.23
C VAL A 459 -5.08 -0.67 -18.73
N PRO A 460 -6.08 -0.85 -17.87
CA PRO A 460 -7.40 -0.32 -18.16
C PRO A 460 -7.33 1.21 -18.09
N THR A 461 -8.04 1.86 -18.97
CA THR A 461 -8.13 3.32 -19.05
C THR A 461 -9.49 3.80 -18.60
N THR A 462 -9.57 5.06 -18.20
CA THR A 462 -10.81 5.78 -17.92
C THR A 462 -10.81 7.07 -18.72
N SER A 463 -11.99 7.51 -19.14
CA SER A 463 -12.13 8.76 -19.88
C SER A 463 -11.67 9.94 -19.03
N ARG A 464 -10.62 10.64 -19.49
CA ARG A 464 -10.12 11.87 -18.90
C ARG A 464 -11.18 12.99 -18.96
N ALA A 465 -11.92 13.05 -20.08
CA ALA A 465 -12.96 14.04 -20.29
C ALA A 465 -14.09 13.86 -19.26
N ALA A 466 -14.55 12.63 -19.06
CA ALA A 466 -15.58 12.32 -18.06
C ALA A 466 -15.12 12.61 -16.61
N TYR A 467 -13.85 12.31 -16.29
CA TYR A 467 -13.30 12.62 -14.96
C TYR A 467 -13.23 14.11 -14.66
N LEU A 468 -12.90 14.94 -15.66
CA LEU A 468 -12.76 16.38 -15.51
C LEU A 468 -14.02 17.16 -15.91
N GLU A 469 -15.12 16.47 -16.24
CA GLU A 469 -16.40 17.09 -16.57
C GLU A 469 -16.89 17.99 -15.44
N GLY A 470 -17.39 19.18 -15.78
CA GLY A 470 -17.90 20.19 -14.83
C GLY A 470 -16.83 20.89 -13.98
N SER A 471 -15.54 20.50 -14.12
CA SER A 471 -14.47 21.07 -13.29
C SER A 471 -14.24 22.57 -13.56
N LYS A 472 -14.37 23.01 -14.81
CA LYS A 472 -14.18 24.40 -15.20
C LYS A 472 -15.35 25.27 -14.73
N GLU A 473 -16.58 24.78 -14.90
CA GLU A 473 -17.82 25.41 -14.51
C GLU A 473 -17.87 25.57 -12.98
N SER A 474 -17.68 24.48 -12.24
CA SER A 474 -17.62 24.49 -10.78
C SER A 474 -16.54 25.41 -10.25
N SER A 475 -15.33 25.38 -10.86
CA SER A 475 -14.23 26.28 -10.45
C SER A 475 -14.58 27.76 -10.64
N LYS A 476 -15.37 28.11 -11.67
CA LYS A 476 -15.82 29.46 -11.91
C LYS A 476 -16.84 29.89 -10.87
N ILE A 477 -17.85 29.04 -10.59
CA ILE A 477 -18.85 29.27 -9.55
C ILE A 477 -18.16 29.48 -8.19
N LEU A 478 -17.29 28.57 -7.78
CA LEU A 478 -16.56 28.64 -6.52
C LEU A 478 -15.70 29.89 -6.40
N LYS A 479 -15.09 30.36 -7.50
CA LYS A 479 -14.27 31.57 -7.50
C LYS A 479 -15.11 32.83 -7.32
N GLU A 480 -16.28 32.90 -7.91
CA GLU A 480 -17.20 34.01 -7.78
C GLU A 480 -17.77 34.06 -6.35
N LEU A 481 -18.28 32.93 -5.85
CA LEU A 481 -18.84 32.85 -4.51
C LEU A 481 -17.85 33.24 -3.40
N ARG A 482 -16.56 32.80 -3.47
CA ARG A 482 -15.54 33.19 -2.49
C ARG A 482 -15.23 34.68 -2.40
N ARG A 483 -15.69 35.48 -3.34
CA ARG A 483 -15.57 36.94 -3.30
C ARG A 483 -16.77 37.56 -2.58
N GLU A 484 -17.91 36.89 -2.61
CA GLU A 484 -19.18 37.35 -2.03
C GLU A 484 -19.35 36.86 -0.60
N ASP A 485 -19.05 35.58 -0.35
CA ASP A 485 -19.10 34.95 0.97
C ASP A 485 -17.71 34.53 1.45
N THR A 486 -17.24 35.19 2.51
CA THR A 486 -15.95 34.92 3.17
C THR A 486 -16.08 34.08 4.43
N GLY A 487 -17.30 33.70 4.80
CA GLY A 487 -17.64 32.83 5.93
C GLY A 487 -17.14 31.41 5.74
N PHE A 488 -17.29 30.60 6.78
CA PHE A 488 -17.07 29.16 6.70
C PHE A 488 -18.33 28.45 6.23
N TYR A 489 -18.24 27.66 5.19
CA TYR A 489 -19.36 26.88 4.63
C TYR A 489 -18.84 25.64 3.92
N ARG A 490 -19.70 24.61 3.79
CA ARG A 490 -19.44 23.41 3.00
C ARG A 490 -20.37 23.34 1.79
N PHE A 491 -19.93 22.52 0.82
CA PHE A 491 -20.60 22.30 -0.45
C PHE A 491 -21.00 20.85 -0.67
N ILE A 492 -22.06 20.70 -1.48
CA ILE A 492 -22.37 19.47 -2.21
C ILE A 492 -22.29 19.76 -3.70
N ARG A 493 -21.77 18.81 -4.47
CA ARG A 493 -21.88 18.79 -5.92
C ARG A 493 -22.62 17.50 -6.33
N GLU A 494 -23.75 17.63 -7.05
CA GLU A 494 -24.62 16.51 -7.44
C GLU A 494 -23.86 15.45 -8.26
N ASP A 495 -22.99 15.87 -9.18
CA ASP A 495 -22.21 15.00 -10.06
C ASP A 495 -20.78 14.76 -9.58
N ALA A 496 -20.56 14.76 -8.27
CA ALA A 496 -19.26 14.46 -7.68
C ALA A 496 -18.69 13.13 -8.22
N LYS A 497 -17.44 13.16 -8.71
CA LYS A 497 -16.83 11.98 -9.32
C LYS A 497 -16.25 11.01 -8.30
N THR A 498 -16.06 11.48 -7.08
CA THR A 498 -15.46 10.74 -5.97
C THR A 498 -15.92 11.31 -4.64
N LYS A 499 -15.85 10.52 -3.58
CA LYS A 499 -16.08 11.01 -2.19
C LYS A 499 -15.06 12.07 -1.77
N ASP A 500 -13.91 12.15 -2.44
CA ASP A 500 -12.87 13.16 -2.23
C ASP A 500 -12.96 14.34 -3.22
N ASP A 501 -14.14 14.59 -3.79
CA ASP A 501 -14.38 15.64 -4.78
C ASP A 501 -14.03 17.05 -4.24
N GLY A 502 -14.22 17.30 -2.95
CA GLY A 502 -13.80 18.54 -2.30
C GLY A 502 -12.30 18.82 -2.44
N ALA A 503 -11.46 17.81 -2.29
CA ALA A 503 -10.03 17.92 -2.53
C ALA A 503 -9.71 18.15 -4.01
N LEU A 504 -10.42 17.46 -4.91
CA LEU A 504 -10.23 17.58 -6.35
C LEU A 504 -10.64 18.97 -6.86
N MET A 505 -11.78 19.47 -6.42
CA MET A 505 -12.38 20.74 -6.86
C MET A 505 -12.06 21.91 -5.94
N GLN A 506 -11.40 21.65 -4.80
CA GLN A 506 -10.98 22.67 -3.84
C GLN A 506 -12.15 23.39 -3.15
N TYR A 507 -13.09 22.63 -2.57
CA TYR A 507 -14.14 23.14 -1.69
C TYR A 507 -14.21 22.31 -0.40
N HIS A 508 -14.80 22.87 0.66
CA HIS A 508 -14.96 22.15 1.92
C HIS A 508 -16.04 21.10 1.78
N SER A 509 -15.68 19.87 2.07
CA SER A 509 -16.50 18.67 1.85
C SER A 509 -16.88 17.99 3.17
N ALA A 510 -18.00 17.25 3.13
CA ALA A 510 -18.43 16.37 4.22
C ALA A 510 -18.22 14.87 3.87
N SER A 511 -17.55 14.58 2.77
CA SER A 511 -17.30 13.20 2.32
C SER A 511 -15.80 12.90 2.24
N VAL A 512 -15.42 11.64 2.46
CA VAL A 512 -14.04 11.14 2.34
C VAL A 512 -14.02 9.66 1.96
N PHE A 513 -13.01 9.28 1.19
CA PHE A 513 -12.58 7.91 1.02
C PHE A 513 -11.06 7.82 1.25
N SER A 514 -10.66 7.38 2.43
CA SER A 514 -9.26 7.36 2.86
C SER A 514 -8.99 6.30 3.90
N SER A 515 -7.83 5.62 3.80
CA SER A 515 -7.35 4.73 4.86
C SER A 515 -7.07 5.44 6.20
N THR A 516 -7.15 6.76 6.23
CA THR A 516 -7.01 7.58 7.44
C THR A 516 -8.33 8.22 7.89
N ALA A 517 -9.47 7.75 7.39
CA ALA A 517 -10.80 8.19 7.81
C ALA A 517 -11.02 7.89 9.29
N TYR A 518 -11.69 8.82 9.99
CA TYR A 518 -12.01 8.64 11.41
C TYR A 518 -13.07 7.56 11.60
N GLY A 519 -12.81 6.59 12.48
CA GLY A 519 -13.73 5.49 12.76
C GLY A 519 -15.05 5.99 13.37
N ASP A 520 -14.98 6.85 14.39
CA ASP A 520 -16.16 7.42 15.03
C ASP A 520 -17.09 8.15 14.02
N MET A 521 -16.51 8.81 13.01
CA MET A 521 -17.30 9.46 11.96
C MET A 521 -17.97 8.45 11.05
N SER A 522 -17.29 7.36 10.71
CA SER A 522 -17.90 6.28 9.91
C SER A 522 -19.12 5.68 10.64
N ASP A 523 -18.97 5.40 11.94
CA ASP A 523 -20.06 4.89 12.76
C ASP A 523 -21.22 5.91 12.87
N TRP A 524 -20.88 7.18 13.12
CA TRP A 524 -21.88 8.27 13.20
C TRP A 524 -22.67 8.43 11.89
N TYR A 525 -21.99 8.36 10.73
CA TYR A 525 -22.68 8.43 9.44
C TYR A 525 -23.62 7.24 9.21
N THR A 526 -23.18 6.04 9.57
CA THR A 526 -23.99 4.82 9.44
C THR A 526 -25.25 4.90 10.28
N GLU A 527 -25.13 5.25 11.55
CA GLU A 527 -26.26 5.31 12.49
C GLU A 527 -27.30 6.39 12.11
N LEU A 528 -26.88 7.42 11.38
CA LEU A 528 -27.75 8.50 10.91
C LEU A 528 -28.27 8.31 9.48
N GLY A 529 -28.05 7.13 8.87
CA GLY A 529 -28.57 6.78 7.55
C GLY A 529 -27.80 7.38 6.39
N MET A 530 -26.53 7.70 6.57
CA MET A 530 -25.62 8.12 5.51
C MET A 530 -24.65 6.98 5.14
N GLU A 531 -24.26 6.93 3.87
CA GLU A 531 -23.37 5.87 3.37
C GLU A 531 -22.00 5.95 4.03
N ALA A 532 -21.60 4.88 4.72
CA ALA A 532 -20.28 4.75 5.32
C ALA A 532 -19.72 3.33 5.22
N SER A 533 -18.42 3.20 5.47
CA SER A 533 -17.67 1.96 5.56
C SER A 533 -16.42 2.18 6.42
N THR A 534 -15.63 1.15 6.65
CA THR A 534 -14.40 1.21 7.47
C THR A 534 -13.45 2.35 7.09
N ASN A 535 -13.40 2.76 5.83
CA ASN A 535 -12.45 3.75 5.32
C ASN A 535 -13.11 4.85 4.46
N ALA A 536 -14.41 4.98 4.54
CA ALA A 536 -15.15 6.01 3.78
C ALA A 536 -16.44 6.39 4.49
N TYR A 537 -16.81 7.66 4.36
CA TYR A 537 -18.16 8.15 4.65
C TYR A 537 -18.54 9.25 3.66
N SER A 538 -19.82 9.37 3.37
CA SER A 538 -20.31 10.34 2.38
C SER A 538 -21.71 10.85 2.74
N ILE A 539 -22.03 11.98 2.15
CA ILE A 539 -23.37 12.61 2.28
C ILE A 539 -24.47 11.86 1.51
N ASN A 540 -24.15 10.74 0.85
CA ASN A 540 -25.18 9.93 0.21
C ASN A 540 -26.13 9.40 1.27
N GLY A 541 -27.42 9.60 1.10
CA GLY A 541 -28.46 9.33 2.11
C GLY A 541 -28.69 10.45 3.14
N ALA A 542 -27.93 11.56 3.08
CA ALA A 542 -28.10 12.66 4.03
C ALA A 542 -29.50 13.30 3.93
N SER A 543 -30.20 13.35 5.08
CA SER A 543 -31.41 14.12 5.22
C SER A 543 -31.14 15.64 5.24
N PRO A 544 -32.12 16.51 5.07
CA PRO A 544 -31.94 17.95 5.24
C PRO A 544 -31.41 18.32 6.64
N LEU A 545 -31.84 17.62 7.71
CA LEU A 545 -31.27 17.82 9.06
C LEU A 545 -29.76 17.56 9.08
N MET A 546 -29.33 16.45 8.47
CA MET A 546 -27.87 16.14 8.40
C MET A 546 -27.10 17.17 7.57
N LYS A 547 -27.64 17.62 6.45
CA LYS A 547 -27.05 18.71 5.67
C LYS A 547 -26.88 19.97 6.50
N SER A 548 -27.90 20.32 7.30
CA SER A 548 -27.90 21.48 8.19
C SER A 548 -26.85 21.38 9.28
N LEU A 549 -26.82 20.28 10.05
CA LEU A 549 -25.85 20.03 11.12
C LEU A 549 -24.41 20.01 10.63
N LEU A 550 -24.18 19.50 9.43
CA LEU A 550 -22.85 19.45 8.80
C LEU A 550 -22.44 20.77 8.15
N GLY A 551 -23.28 21.82 8.21
CA GLY A 551 -22.98 23.15 7.69
C GLY A 551 -22.88 23.20 6.16
N ILE A 552 -23.71 22.40 5.47
CA ILE A 552 -23.76 22.39 4.00
C ILE A 552 -24.65 23.54 3.55
N LYS A 553 -24.01 24.65 3.19
CA LYS A 553 -24.69 25.88 2.83
C LYS A 553 -24.97 26.00 1.33
N TYR A 554 -24.12 25.38 0.48
CA TYR A 554 -24.24 25.53 -0.96
C TYR A 554 -24.31 24.18 -1.65
N GLU A 555 -25.21 24.08 -2.65
CA GLU A 555 -25.38 22.92 -3.51
C GLU A 555 -25.20 23.32 -4.99
N ILE A 556 -24.32 22.59 -5.71
CA ILE A 556 -24.15 22.73 -7.15
C ILE A 556 -24.88 21.57 -7.82
N LEU A 557 -25.96 21.92 -8.52
CA LEU A 557 -26.89 20.98 -9.16
C LEU A 557 -26.87 21.15 -10.68
N LYS A 558 -27.12 20.07 -11.44
CA LYS A 558 -27.33 20.11 -12.90
C LYS A 558 -28.80 20.38 -13.26
N LYS A 559 -29.68 19.91 -12.42
CA LYS A 559 -31.12 20.07 -12.63
C LYS A 559 -31.70 21.01 -11.57
N GLU A 560 -32.71 21.77 -11.95
CA GLU A 560 -33.49 22.56 -11.01
C GLU A 560 -34.22 21.60 -10.06
N PRO A 561 -34.07 21.77 -8.73
CA PRO A 561 -34.76 20.92 -7.78
C PRO A 561 -36.28 21.28 -7.78
N LYS A 562 -37.11 20.24 -7.87
CA LYS A 562 -38.55 20.41 -7.65
C LYS A 562 -38.78 20.90 -6.22
N HIS A 563 -39.73 21.88 -6.07
CA HIS A 563 -40.05 22.46 -4.77
C HIS A 563 -38.83 23.05 -4.03
N ALA A 564 -37.99 23.83 -4.75
CA ALA A 564 -36.77 24.40 -4.19
C ALA A 564 -37.09 25.31 -2.97
N GLU A 565 -38.10 26.13 -3.05
CA GLU A 565 -38.52 27.03 -1.97
C GLU A 565 -38.94 26.25 -0.72
N ASP A 566 -39.78 25.20 -0.89
CA ASP A 566 -40.23 24.33 0.21
C ASP A 566 -39.08 23.61 0.91
N LYS A 567 -37.97 23.39 0.18
CA LYS A 567 -36.73 22.80 0.66
C LYS A 567 -35.73 23.82 1.22
N GLY A 568 -36.12 25.10 1.28
CA GLY A 568 -35.22 26.16 1.73
C GLY A 568 -34.06 26.42 0.80
N LEU A 569 -34.19 26.09 -0.50
CA LEU A 569 -33.15 26.30 -1.49
C LEU A 569 -33.46 27.53 -2.37
N SER A 570 -32.50 28.48 -2.39
CA SER A 570 -32.56 29.66 -3.26
C SER A 570 -31.53 29.61 -4.36
N TYR A 571 -31.93 29.83 -5.60
CA TYR A 571 -31.04 29.96 -6.73
C TYR A 571 -30.16 31.22 -6.62
N LEU A 572 -28.83 31.09 -6.76
CA LEU A 572 -27.91 32.22 -6.71
C LEU A 572 -27.32 32.56 -8.08
N SER A 573 -26.74 31.58 -8.74
CA SER A 573 -26.01 31.77 -10.01
C SER A 573 -25.88 30.48 -10.78
N GLY A 574 -25.36 30.55 -12.02
CA GLY A 574 -25.09 29.34 -12.80
C GLY A 574 -24.06 29.54 -13.90
N VAL A 575 -23.38 28.46 -14.29
CA VAL A 575 -22.41 28.44 -15.37
C VAL A 575 -22.62 27.14 -16.19
N GLY A 576 -22.99 27.29 -17.47
CA GLY A 576 -23.36 26.15 -18.30
C GLY A 576 -24.64 25.47 -17.80
N GLU A 577 -24.57 24.17 -17.59
CA GLU A 577 -25.67 23.38 -16.98
C GLU A 577 -25.65 23.36 -15.44
N TYR A 578 -24.61 23.90 -14.82
CA TYR A 578 -24.44 23.89 -13.36
C TYR A 578 -25.07 25.12 -12.73
N ARG A 579 -25.88 24.92 -11.71
CA ARG A 579 -26.62 25.94 -10.95
C ARG A 579 -26.22 25.88 -9.49
N LEU A 580 -25.95 27.00 -8.88
CA LEU A 580 -25.65 27.18 -7.47
C LEU A 580 -26.91 27.55 -6.71
N TYR A 581 -27.18 26.78 -5.68
CA TYR A 581 -28.27 27.04 -4.72
C TYR A 581 -27.69 27.27 -3.33
N GLU A 582 -28.33 28.17 -2.56
CA GLU A 582 -28.06 28.36 -1.14
C GLU A 582 -29.11 27.61 -0.31
N ASN A 583 -28.69 26.87 0.68
CA ASN A 583 -29.52 26.19 1.67
C ASN A 583 -29.68 27.07 2.90
N HIS A 584 -30.88 27.59 3.14
CA HIS A 584 -31.22 28.50 4.24
C HIS A 584 -31.20 27.79 5.62
N PHE A 585 -31.31 26.48 5.66
CA PHE A 585 -31.24 25.69 6.90
C PHE A 585 -29.84 25.39 7.35
N ALA A 586 -28.81 25.83 6.63
CA ALA A 586 -27.43 25.51 6.95
C ALA A 586 -27.00 26.14 8.28
N LEU A 587 -26.54 25.31 9.21
CA LEU A 587 -26.02 25.74 10.50
C LEU A 587 -24.55 26.21 10.40
N PRO A 588 -24.13 27.13 11.24
CA PRO A 588 -22.73 27.59 11.28
C PRO A 588 -21.78 26.50 11.80
N LEU A 589 -20.46 26.75 11.68
CA LEU A 589 -19.42 25.81 12.11
C LEU A 589 -19.52 25.39 13.57
N ALA A 590 -20.00 26.29 14.45
CA ALA A 590 -20.06 26.07 15.89
C ALA A 590 -21.25 26.81 16.54
N TYR A 591 -21.87 26.15 17.50
CA TYR A 591 -23.00 26.68 18.29
C TYR A 591 -23.06 26.00 19.66
N LEU A 592 -23.79 26.65 20.63
CA LEU A 592 -23.93 26.14 21.99
C LEU A 592 -24.97 25.06 22.08
N LEU A 593 -24.64 23.99 22.79
CA LEU A 593 -25.58 22.97 23.27
C LEU A 593 -25.45 22.86 24.80
N SER A 594 -26.55 22.72 25.47
CA SER A 594 -26.52 22.39 26.91
C SER A 594 -26.11 20.94 27.11
N LYS A 595 -25.52 20.63 28.26
CA LYS A 595 -25.18 19.25 28.60
C LYS A 595 -26.38 18.33 28.61
N LYS A 596 -27.58 18.86 29.01
CA LYS A 596 -28.83 18.11 28.97
C LYS A 596 -29.25 17.71 27.56
N GLU A 597 -29.07 18.60 26.56
CA GLU A 597 -29.34 18.32 25.15
C GLU A 597 -28.39 17.25 24.60
N LEU A 598 -27.10 17.32 24.97
CA LEU A 598 -26.14 16.30 24.57
C LEU A 598 -26.36 14.94 25.22
N ASP A 599 -26.75 14.92 26.48
CA ASP A 599 -27.04 13.68 27.24
C ASP A 599 -28.34 13.02 26.79
N ALA A 600 -29.28 13.79 26.20
CA ALA A 600 -30.54 13.28 25.65
C ALA A 600 -30.42 12.67 24.24
N PHE A 601 -29.33 12.93 23.55
CA PHE A 601 -29.06 12.34 22.23
C PHE A 601 -28.67 10.85 22.37
N ASP A 602 -29.34 9.99 21.60
CA ASP A 602 -29.07 8.56 21.57
C ASP A 602 -28.65 8.12 20.15
N LEU A 603 -27.36 7.85 19.96
CA LEU A 603 -26.81 7.38 18.68
C LEU A 603 -27.30 5.98 18.31
N HIS A 604 -27.80 5.20 19.27
CA HIS A 604 -28.28 3.83 19.11
C HIS A 604 -29.77 3.66 19.34
N ALA A 605 -30.56 4.72 19.09
CA ALA A 605 -32.00 4.70 19.27
C ALA A 605 -32.75 3.72 18.36
N GLY A 606 -32.08 3.13 17.36
CA GLY A 606 -32.66 2.14 16.44
C GLY A 606 -32.43 2.47 14.97
N THR A 607 -33.50 2.64 14.19
CA THR A 607 -33.34 3.04 12.79
C THR A 607 -32.79 4.46 12.67
N PRO A 608 -32.16 4.81 11.54
CA PRO A 608 -31.61 6.16 11.35
C PRO A 608 -32.63 7.30 11.56
N ALA A 609 -33.89 7.07 11.26
CA ALA A 609 -34.95 8.05 11.55
C ALA A 609 -35.17 8.25 13.05
N LEU A 610 -35.12 7.19 13.86
CA LEU A 610 -35.24 7.27 15.31
C LEU A 610 -34.04 7.98 15.93
N VAL A 611 -32.84 7.75 15.39
CA VAL A 611 -31.63 8.47 15.83
C VAL A 611 -31.75 9.96 15.51
N GLN A 612 -32.25 10.34 14.33
CA GLN A 612 -32.48 11.74 13.99
C GLN A 612 -33.63 12.36 14.79
N ASN A 613 -34.66 11.61 15.08
CA ASN A 613 -35.74 12.04 16.00
C ASN A 613 -35.23 12.25 17.45
N SER A 614 -34.20 11.50 17.87
CA SER A 614 -33.57 11.76 19.18
C SER A 614 -32.85 13.09 19.23
N ILE A 615 -32.34 13.59 18.09
CA ILE A 615 -31.74 14.93 17.98
C ILE A 615 -32.83 16.00 18.13
N SER A 616 -33.95 15.90 17.38
CA SER A 616 -35.05 16.86 17.48
C SER A 616 -35.65 16.85 18.89
N GLY A 617 -35.91 15.68 19.48
CA GLY A 617 -36.39 15.54 20.85
C GLY A 617 -35.43 16.09 21.91
N ALA A 618 -34.15 15.91 21.77
CA ALA A 618 -33.11 16.47 22.63
C ALA A 618 -33.13 18.01 22.64
N LEU A 619 -33.46 18.60 21.50
CA LEU A 619 -33.64 20.05 21.34
C LEU A 619 -35.04 20.56 21.73
N GLY A 620 -35.94 19.66 22.11
CA GLY A 620 -37.33 20.01 22.53
C GLY A 620 -38.31 20.24 21.37
N ALA A 621 -37.94 19.83 20.16
CA ALA A 621 -38.80 19.87 18.98
C ALA A 621 -39.57 18.55 18.81
N GLU A 622 -40.55 18.54 17.93
CA GLU A 622 -41.29 17.34 17.54
C GLU A 622 -40.41 16.38 16.71
N ASP A 623 -40.92 15.17 16.46
CA ASP A 623 -40.26 14.19 15.60
C ASP A 623 -40.12 14.73 14.17
N ILE A 624 -38.87 14.80 13.69
CA ILE A 624 -38.57 15.30 12.34
C ILE A 624 -38.89 14.27 11.25
N PHE A 625 -38.93 12.99 11.62
CA PHE A 625 -39.37 11.90 10.75
C PHE A 625 -40.64 11.22 11.31
N THR A 626 -41.63 11.07 10.45
CA THR A 626 -42.86 10.34 10.73
C THR A 626 -42.96 9.11 9.83
N THR A 627 -43.28 7.95 10.40
CA THR A 627 -43.40 6.69 9.65
C THR A 627 -44.63 6.65 8.78
N ILE A 628 -44.47 6.23 7.53
CA ILE A 628 -45.56 5.93 6.60
C ILE A 628 -45.74 4.42 6.54
N LEU A 629 -46.99 3.97 6.76
CA LEU A 629 -47.30 2.55 6.73
C LEU A 629 -47.41 2.05 5.29
N GLY A 630 -46.84 0.88 5.03
CA GLY A 630 -46.89 0.20 3.73
C GLY A 630 -47.22 -1.27 3.85
N LYS A 631 -47.27 -1.94 2.72
CA LYS A 631 -47.53 -3.37 2.59
C LYS A 631 -46.42 -4.07 1.84
N MET A 632 -45.93 -5.16 2.41
CA MET A 632 -44.91 -6.01 1.80
C MET A 632 -45.59 -7.16 1.03
N ASP A 633 -45.07 -7.40 -0.19
CA ASP A 633 -45.40 -8.58 -1.00
C ASP A 633 -44.12 -9.12 -1.64
N SER A 634 -43.62 -10.20 -1.08
CA SER A 634 -42.41 -10.93 -1.54
C SER A 634 -41.24 -9.98 -1.85
N SER A 635 -40.99 -9.67 -3.12
CA SER A 635 -39.88 -8.81 -3.56
C SER A 635 -40.22 -7.31 -3.62
N SER A 636 -41.43 -6.92 -3.28
CA SER A 636 -41.91 -5.53 -3.39
C SER A 636 -42.50 -5.02 -2.08
N TYR A 637 -42.40 -3.73 -1.87
CA TYR A 637 -43.04 -2.99 -0.77
C TYR A 637 -43.81 -1.81 -1.34
N TYR A 638 -45.08 -1.69 -1.00
CA TYR A 638 -46.02 -0.69 -1.51
C TYR A 638 -46.46 0.27 -0.41
N PHE A 639 -46.48 1.55 -0.71
CA PHE A 639 -47.06 2.56 0.18
C PHE A 639 -47.66 3.73 -0.60
N THR A 640 -48.49 4.51 0.09
CA THR A 640 -49.07 5.74 -0.44
C THR A 640 -48.64 6.91 0.43
N VAL A 641 -48.23 8.01 -0.17
CA VAL A 641 -47.85 9.24 0.53
C VAL A 641 -49.05 9.90 1.12
N GLU A 642 -49.12 10.06 2.44
CA GLU A 642 -50.28 10.63 3.13
C GLU A 642 -50.31 12.16 3.06
N LYS A 643 -49.16 12.82 3.26
CA LYS A 643 -48.95 14.27 3.20
C LYS A 643 -47.78 14.56 2.28
N SER A 644 -47.94 15.57 1.41
CA SER A 644 -46.85 16.01 0.52
C SER A 644 -45.61 16.35 1.33
N SER A 645 -44.48 15.63 1.08
CA SER A 645 -43.25 15.75 1.84
C SER A 645 -42.08 15.12 1.12
N GLU A 646 -40.89 15.34 1.61
CA GLU A 646 -39.71 14.57 1.18
C GLU A 646 -39.71 13.17 1.81
N ILE A 647 -39.60 12.14 0.97
CA ILE A 647 -39.76 10.75 1.38
C ILE A 647 -38.38 10.05 1.43
N TYR A 648 -38.15 9.39 2.55
CA TYR A 648 -36.98 8.57 2.81
C TYR A 648 -37.34 7.12 3.07
N VAL A 649 -36.55 6.18 2.54
CA VAL A 649 -36.73 4.75 2.75
C VAL A 649 -35.50 4.19 3.42
N TYR A 650 -35.68 3.41 4.45
CA TYR A 650 -34.65 2.61 5.07
C TYR A 650 -34.93 1.12 4.82
N VAL A 651 -33.99 0.40 4.22
CA VAL A 651 -34.13 -1.03 3.93
C VAL A 651 -33.58 -1.82 5.12
N ASN A 652 -34.47 -2.59 5.77
CA ASN A 652 -34.15 -3.35 6.99
C ASN A 652 -33.37 -4.65 6.67
N ASN A 653 -33.48 -5.17 5.44
CA ASN A 653 -32.78 -6.36 4.99
C ASN A 653 -31.38 -6.00 4.45
N ASP A 654 -30.34 -6.22 5.24
CA ASP A 654 -28.93 -5.95 4.94
C ASP A 654 -28.31 -6.76 3.78
N LYS A 655 -29.07 -7.74 3.25
CA LYS A 655 -28.64 -8.53 2.08
C LYS A 655 -29.11 -7.92 0.77
N VAL A 656 -30.05 -7.00 0.78
CA VAL A 656 -30.54 -6.31 -0.41
C VAL A 656 -29.49 -5.30 -0.86
N LYS A 657 -28.94 -5.49 -2.04
CA LYS A 657 -27.87 -4.65 -2.60
C LYS A 657 -28.39 -3.59 -3.56
N GLU A 658 -29.49 -3.90 -4.25
CA GLU A 658 -30.06 -3.04 -5.27
C GLU A 658 -31.56 -2.93 -5.09
N VAL A 659 -32.08 -1.70 -5.12
CA VAL A 659 -33.49 -1.39 -5.02
C VAL A 659 -33.91 -0.51 -6.17
N LYS A 660 -35.08 -0.82 -6.75
CA LYS A 660 -35.77 0.01 -7.73
C LYS A 660 -36.98 0.62 -7.09
N ALA A 661 -37.08 1.91 -7.07
CA ALA A 661 -38.31 2.64 -6.71
C ALA A 661 -39.06 3.04 -7.98
N ILE A 662 -40.32 2.63 -8.08
CA ILE A 662 -41.24 2.93 -9.20
C ILE A 662 -42.21 3.96 -8.71
N LEU A 663 -42.19 5.15 -9.36
CA LEU A 663 -43.02 6.32 -9.08
C LEU A 663 -43.90 6.61 -10.28
N PRO A 664 -45.03 7.32 -10.14
CA PRO A 664 -45.80 7.73 -11.29
C PRO A 664 -44.98 8.56 -12.30
N GLY A 665 -44.64 7.95 -13.43
CA GLY A 665 -43.87 8.59 -14.51
C GLY A 665 -42.36 8.73 -14.30
N ASP A 666 -41.79 8.10 -13.25
CA ASP A 666 -40.37 8.13 -12.95
C ASP A 666 -39.90 6.81 -12.30
N GLU A 667 -38.64 6.48 -12.46
CA GLU A 667 -38.01 5.32 -11.80
C GLU A 667 -36.67 5.74 -11.23
N LYS A 668 -36.38 5.29 -9.99
CA LYS A 668 -35.07 5.50 -9.35
C LYS A 668 -34.42 4.17 -9.01
N ASN A 669 -33.13 4.02 -9.35
CA ASN A 669 -32.36 2.85 -8.98
C ASN A 669 -31.35 3.23 -7.90
N PHE A 670 -31.24 2.39 -6.88
CA PHE A 670 -30.32 2.54 -5.77
C PHE A 670 -29.42 1.32 -5.71
N GLU A 671 -28.11 1.56 -5.66
CA GLU A 671 -27.05 0.53 -5.58
C GLU A 671 -26.38 0.56 -4.22
N HIS A 672 -25.76 -0.55 -3.83
CA HIS A 672 -25.06 -0.68 -2.54
C HIS A 672 -25.94 -0.39 -1.33
N VAL A 673 -27.20 -0.76 -1.39
CA VAL A 673 -28.20 -0.54 -0.34
C VAL A 673 -27.85 -1.30 0.94
N ASP A 674 -27.13 -2.40 0.82
CA ASP A 674 -26.51 -3.19 1.90
C ASP A 674 -25.55 -2.38 2.81
N ARG A 675 -25.25 -1.13 2.45
CA ARG A 675 -24.50 -0.18 3.30
C ARG A 675 -25.38 0.60 4.29
N GLY A 676 -26.68 0.38 4.31
CA GLY A 676 -27.60 0.90 5.32
C GLY A 676 -27.87 2.41 5.24
N TYR A 677 -27.80 3.03 4.07
CA TYR A 677 -28.11 4.44 3.92
C TYR A 677 -29.57 4.71 3.52
N PHE A 678 -30.06 5.89 3.81
CA PHE A 678 -31.39 6.34 3.38
C PHE A 678 -31.50 6.47 1.87
N LEU A 679 -32.52 5.86 1.29
CA LEU A 679 -32.90 6.04 -0.11
C LEU A 679 -33.85 7.27 -0.22
N SER A 680 -33.37 8.39 -0.76
CA SER A 680 -34.20 9.59 -0.96
C SER A 680 -35.05 9.45 -2.22
N LEU A 681 -36.35 9.37 -2.05
CA LEU A 681 -37.30 9.40 -3.17
C LEU A 681 -37.57 10.82 -3.65
N GLY A 682 -37.14 11.84 -2.89
CA GLY A 682 -37.38 13.24 -3.15
C GLY A 682 -38.76 13.66 -2.63
N TYR A 683 -39.18 14.88 -3.01
CA TYR A 683 -40.47 15.43 -2.61
C TYR A 683 -41.60 14.77 -3.43
N LEU A 684 -42.58 14.18 -2.76
CA LEU A 684 -43.70 13.50 -3.35
C LEU A 684 -45.01 14.12 -2.84
N GLU A 685 -45.99 14.23 -3.73
CA GLU A 685 -47.30 14.76 -3.43
C GLU A 685 -48.17 13.75 -2.67
N ALA A 686 -49.10 14.26 -1.83
CA ALA A 686 -50.10 13.41 -1.16
C ALA A 686 -50.92 12.60 -2.19
N GLY A 687 -51.15 11.34 -1.90
CA GLY A 687 -51.82 10.39 -2.78
C GLY A 687 -50.88 9.68 -3.76
N THR A 688 -49.58 9.98 -3.80
CA THR A 688 -48.63 9.29 -4.66
C THR A 688 -48.44 7.83 -4.21
N GLU A 689 -48.70 6.89 -5.10
CA GLU A 689 -48.44 5.46 -4.88
C GLU A 689 -47.04 5.11 -5.34
N VAL A 690 -46.32 4.36 -4.52
CA VAL A 690 -44.92 3.97 -4.76
C VAL A 690 -44.75 2.46 -4.57
N GLU A 691 -44.05 1.82 -5.48
CA GLU A 691 -43.55 0.46 -5.34
C GLU A 691 -42.02 0.47 -5.20
N LEU A 692 -41.52 -0.18 -4.15
CA LEU A 692 -40.12 -0.45 -3.93
C LEU A 692 -39.86 -1.91 -4.24
N LYS A 693 -38.94 -2.22 -5.14
CA LYS A 693 -38.63 -3.58 -5.58
C LYS A 693 -37.19 -3.95 -5.33
N SER A 694 -36.95 -5.09 -4.66
CA SER A 694 -35.63 -5.68 -4.56
C SER A 694 -35.18 -6.23 -5.92
N LEU A 695 -34.02 -5.80 -6.41
CA LEU A 695 -33.37 -6.38 -7.60
C LEU A 695 -32.37 -7.47 -7.23
N THR A 696 -32.16 -7.70 -5.92
CA THR A 696 -31.25 -8.74 -5.42
C THR A 696 -31.96 -10.10 -5.43
N THR A 697 -31.44 -11.05 -6.19
CA THR A 697 -32.06 -12.35 -6.40
C THR A 697 -32.24 -13.11 -5.07
N GLY A 698 -33.47 -13.50 -4.76
CA GLY A 698 -33.80 -14.30 -3.58
C GLY A 698 -33.97 -13.52 -2.28
N GLU A 699 -33.83 -12.18 -2.30
CA GLU A 699 -33.97 -11.35 -1.11
C GLU A 699 -35.30 -10.56 -1.15
N ASN A 700 -36.04 -10.60 -0.04
CA ASN A 700 -37.32 -9.90 0.12
C ASN A 700 -37.08 -8.43 0.42
N MET A 701 -38.00 -7.57 -0.08
CA MET A 701 -37.99 -6.16 0.20
C MET A 701 -38.67 -5.86 1.55
N ASP A 702 -37.85 -5.73 2.59
CA ASP A 702 -38.30 -5.24 3.91
C ASP A 702 -37.76 -3.83 4.11
N ALA A 703 -38.67 -2.87 4.28
CA ALA A 703 -38.33 -1.46 4.37
C ALA A 703 -39.25 -0.70 5.32
N THR A 704 -38.76 0.38 5.90
CA THR A 704 -39.50 1.37 6.63
C THR A 704 -39.42 2.69 5.86
N VAL A 705 -40.58 3.32 5.68
CA VAL A 705 -40.76 4.56 4.92
C VAL A 705 -41.05 5.71 5.86
N TYR A 706 -40.45 6.85 5.60
CA TYR A 706 -40.54 8.04 6.43
C TYR A 706 -40.87 9.29 5.60
N SER A 707 -41.72 10.15 6.13
CA SER A 707 -41.92 11.52 5.69
C SER A 707 -41.06 12.46 6.54
N PHE A 708 -40.43 13.45 5.91
CA PHE A 708 -39.59 14.44 6.56
C PHE A 708 -40.32 15.78 6.75
N SER A 709 -40.14 16.41 7.93
CA SER A 709 -40.75 17.70 8.25
C SER A 709 -39.76 18.86 8.11
N TYR A 710 -39.96 19.74 7.12
CA TYR A 710 -39.20 20.99 6.99
C TYR A 710 -39.61 22.06 8.01
N GLU A 711 -40.84 21.97 8.58
CA GLU A 711 -41.31 22.85 9.63
C GLU A 711 -40.46 22.65 10.90
N VAL A 712 -40.34 21.40 11.35
CA VAL A 712 -39.53 21.04 12.51
C VAL A 712 -38.02 21.36 12.25
N LEU A 713 -37.56 21.19 11.01
CA LEU A 713 -36.20 21.57 10.64
C LEU A 713 -35.99 23.08 10.83
N GLY A 714 -36.96 23.90 10.39
CA GLY A 714 -36.88 25.35 10.56
C GLY A 714 -36.77 25.75 12.03
N GLU A 715 -37.64 25.21 12.90
CA GLU A 715 -37.58 25.44 14.35
C GLU A 715 -36.20 25.10 14.96
N ILE A 716 -35.61 23.93 14.58
CA ILE A 716 -34.31 23.49 15.06
C ILE A 716 -33.21 24.45 14.58
N THR A 717 -33.21 24.79 13.29
CA THR A 717 -32.13 25.61 12.71
C THR A 717 -32.20 27.06 13.19
N ASP A 718 -33.37 27.64 13.38
CA ASP A 718 -33.57 28.97 13.96
C ASP A 718 -33.03 29.04 15.40
N MET A 719 -33.40 28.03 16.22
CA MET A 719 -32.92 27.91 17.59
C MET A 719 -31.39 27.83 17.67
N LEU A 720 -30.78 26.96 16.88
CA LEU A 720 -29.31 26.73 16.92
C LEU A 720 -28.53 27.88 16.28
N SER A 721 -29.07 28.52 15.26
CA SER A 721 -28.50 29.74 14.66
C SER A 721 -28.41 30.87 15.65
N GLY A 722 -29.42 31.01 16.54
CA GLY A 722 -29.41 31.99 17.63
C GLY A 722 -28.34 31.77 18.69
N ARG A 723 -27.70 30.58 18.71
CA ARG A 723 -26.64 30.18 19.64
C ARG A 723 -25.27 30.05 18.95
N ALA A 724 -25.10 30.65 17.78
CA ALA A 724 -23.92 30.50 16.94
C ALA A 724 -22.71 31.26 17.49
N MET A 725 -21.53 30.70 17.25
CA MET A 725 -20.23 31.39 17.46
C MET A 725 -19.99 32.37 16.32
N GLU A 726 -19.72 33.63 16.67
CA GLU A 726 -19.26 34.61 15.70
C GLU A 726 -17.79 34.32 15.33
N LEU A 727 -17.55 34.02 14.03
CA LEU A 727 -16.21 33.71 13.53
C LEU A 727 -15.43 34.98 13.18
N ASP A 728 -14.32 35.23 13.89
CA ASP A 728 -13.41 36.31 13.59
C ASP A 728 -12.46 35.92 12.46
N LYS A 729 -11.92 34.68 12.49
CA LYS A 729 -10.91 34.20 11.53
C LYS A 729 -10.89 32.68 11.45
N TRP A 730 -10.81 32.16 10.24
CA TRP A 730 -10.64 30.74 10.03
C TRP A 730 -9.70 30.43 8.85
N ARG A 731 -9.07 29.28 8.88
CA ARG A 731 -8.27 28.66 7.83
C ARG A 731 -7.97 27.21 8.20
N ASP A 732 -7.41 26.44 7.29
CA ASP A 732 -7.00 25.05 7.57
C ASP A 732 -6.20 24.94 8.87
N GLY A 733 -6.76 24.21 9.83
CA GLY A 733 -6.15 23.97 11.14
C GLY A 733 -6.11 25.18 12.08
N TYR A 734 -6.93 26.22 11.84
CA TYR A 734 -7.05 27.37 12.72
C TYR A 734 -8.44 27.97 12.65
N VAL A 735 -9.07 28.15 13.81
CA VAL A 735 -10.37 28.81 13.97
C VAL A 735 -10.29 29.74 15.17
N LYS A 736 -10.81 30.95 15.04
CA LYS A 736 -10.95 31.93 16.11
C LYS A 736 -12.34 32.59 16.03
N GLY A 737 -12.95 32.79 17.17
CA GLY A 737 -14.27 33.43 17.24
C GLY A 737 -14.65 33.80 18.66
N LYS A 738 -15.86 34.37 18.80
CA LYS A 738 -16.45 34.81 20.07
C LYS A 738 -17.82 34.21 20.27
N ILE A 739 -18.17 33.93 21.51
CA ILE A 739 -19.47 33.36 21.88
C ILE A 739 -19.88 33.82 23.27
N THR A 740 -21.19 34.10 23.47
CA THR A 740 -21.74 34.38 24.79
C THR A 740 -22.56 33.19 25.23
N ALA A 741 -22.19 32.56 26.34
CA ALA A 741 -22.92 31.47 26.97
C ALA A 741 -23.75 31.98 28.14
N GLY A 742 -25.09 31.81 28.06
CA GLY A 742 -25.99 32.23 29.13
C GLY A 742 -25.93 31.33 30.36
N SER A 743 -25.44 30.13 30.24
CA SER A 743 -25.21 29.13 31.28
C SER A 743 -24.07 28.24 30.87
N ASP A 744 -23.61 27.35 31.79
CA ASP A 744 -22.65 26.31 31.46
C ASP A 744 -23.16 25.46 30.27
N ALA A 745 -22.34 25.34 29.23
CA ALA A 745 -22.70 24.71 27.98
C ALA A 745 -21.46 24.06 27.29
N VAL A 746 -21.68 23.34 26.23
CA VAL A 746 -20.66 22.84 25.34
C VAL A 746 -20.76 23.54 23.99
N LEU A 747 -19.69 24.15 23.54
CA LEU A 747 -19.61 24.64 22.18
C LEU A 747 -19.39 23.43 21.28
N PHE A 748 -20.46 23.01 20.62
CA PHE A 748 -20.41 22.01 19.56
C PHE A 748 -19.73 22.62 18.34
N THR A 749 -18.91 21.81 17.66
CA THR A 749 -18.37 22.17 16.36
C THR A 749 -18.63 21.05 15.35
N SER A 750 -18.99 21.38 14.11
CA SER A 750 -19.09 20.39 13.04
C SER A 750 -17.71 19.95 12.50
N ILE A 751 -16.73 19.83 13.38
CA ILE A 751 -15.36 19.36 13.12
C ILE A 751 -15.20 17.99 13.78
N PRO A 752 -14.67 16.96 13.10
CA PRO A 752 -14.38 15.67 13.72
C PRO A 752 -13.45 15.79 14.93
N TYR A 753 -13.74 15.01 15.97
CA TYR A 753 -12.88 14.97 17.16
C TYR A 753 -11.50 14.40 16.81
N ASP A 754 -10.46 15.21 17.09
CA ASP A 754 -9.07 14.80 16.99
C ASP A 754 -8.28 15.49 18.13
N PRO A 755 -7.55 14.74 19.00
CA PRO A 755 -6.75 15.31 20.08
C PRO A 755 -5.68 16.30 19.59
N GLY A 756 -5.41 16.37 18.29
CA GLY A 756 -4.56 17.39 17.66
C GLY A 756 -5.12 18.81 17.76
N TRP A 757 -6.41 18.98 17.98
CA TRP A 757 -6.97 20.32 18.24
C TRP A 757 -6.59 20.82 19.62
N LYS A 758 -5.82 21.90 19.66
CA LYS A 758 -5.40 22.59 20.89
C LYS A 758 -6.25 23.85 21.02
N VAL A 759 -7.12 23.83 22.03
CA VAL A 759 -8.13 24.87 22.24
C VAL A 759 -7.73 25.77 23.41
N LYS A 760 -7.93 27.08 23.22
CA LYS A 760 -7.85 28.07 24.27
C LYS A 760 -9.18 28.82 24.37
N VAL A 761 -9.64 28.99 25.57
CA VAL A 761 -10.78 29.84 25.95
C VAL A 761 -10.22 30.97 26.83
N ASP A 762 -10.41 32.22 26.40
CA ASP A 762 -9.90 33.42 27.08
C ASP A 762 -8.38 33.35 27.37
N GLY A 763 -7.65 32.79 26.35
CA GLY A 763 -6.20 32.62 26.40
C GLY A 763 -5.71 31.40 27.23
N LYS A 764 -6.58 30.72 27.98
CA LYS A 764 -6.26 29.54 28.77
C LYS A 764 -6.54 28.26 27.99
N ARG A 765 -5.59 27.29 28.08
CA ARG A 765 -5.79 25.98 27.43
C ARG A 765 -6.86 25.19 28.17
N ILE A 766 -7.79 24.64 27.40
CA ILE A 766 -8.88 23.78 27.88
C ILE A 766 -8.79 22.39 27.21
N GLU A 767 -9.17 21.35 27.94
CA GLU A 767 -9.36 20.02 27.39
C GLU A 767 -10.69 19.97 26.64
N THR A 768 -10.69 19.27 25.51
CA THR A 768 -11.85 19.08 24.63
C THR A 768 -12.47 17.73 24.87
N GLU A 769 -13.75 17.60 24.57
CA GLU A 769 -14.51 16.36 24.69
C GLU A 769 -15.16 15.97 23.36
N LYS A 770 -15.67 14.74 23.26
CA LYS A 770 -16.50 14.33 22.13
C LYS A 770 -17.93 14.80 22.35
N SER A 771 -18.46 15.52 21.38
CA SER A 771 -19.87 15.92 21.29
C SER A 771 -20.55 15.11 20.21
N PHE A 772 -21.80 14.69 20.41
CA PHE A 772 -22.51 13.77 19.54
C PHE A 772 -21.66 12.56 19.12
N SER A 773 -20.89 12.00 20.05
CA SER A 773 -20.03 10.81 19.91
C SER A 773 -18.86 10.92 18.93
N ALA A 774 -18.86 11.90 18.01
CA ALA A 774 -17.86 11.98 16.93
C ALA A 774 -17.23 13.36 16.70
N PHE A 775 -17.82 14.42 17.23
CA PHE A 775 -17.41 15.80 16.95
C PHE A 775 -16.64 16.44 18.10
N LEU A 776 -15.92 17.51 17.79
CA LEU A 776 -15.16 18.28 18.77
C LEU A 776 -16.11 19.18 19.58
N GLY A 777 -16.20 18.95 20.89
CA GLY A 777 -16.90 19.74 21.89
C GLY A 777 -15.93 20.52 22.77
N ILE A 778 -16.29 21.75 23.14
CA ILE A 778 -15.50 22.63 24.00
C ILE A 778 -16.37 23.04 25.19
N PRO A 779 -16.09 22.55 26.43
CA PRO A 779 -16.83 22.95 27.60
C PRO A 779 -16.64 24.45 27.91
N LEU A 780 -17.71 25.18 28.15
CA LEU A 780 -17.73 26.60 28.48
C LEU A 780 -18.55 26.85 29.75
N THR A 781 -18.13 27.80 30.55
CA THR A 781 -18.93 28.37 31.65
C THR A 781 -19.84 29.46 31.15
N ALA A 782 -20.73 29.97 32.02
CA ALA A 782 -21.50 31.13 31.67
C ALA A 782 -20.61 32.38 31.51
N GLY A 783 -20.87 33.22 30.47
CA GLY A 783 -20.15 34.43 30.18
C GLY A 783 -19.80 34.63 28.71
N ASP A 784 -19.04 35.71 28.45
CA ASP A 784 -18.47 36.00 27.14
C ASP A 784 -17.12 35.33 27.01
N HIS A 785 -16.90 34.61 25.90
CA HIS A 785 -15.68 33.85 25.66
C HIS A 785 -15.06 34.16 24.31
N GLU A 786 -13.73 34.24 24.30
CA GLU A 786 -12.90 34.22 23.09
C GLU A 786 -12.33 32.82 22.91
N ILE A 787 -12.65 32.19 21.79
CA ILE A 787 -12.23 30.83 21.44
C ILE A 787 -11.12 30.88 20.41
N GLU A 788 -9.97 30.23 20.69
CA GLU A 788 -8.89 30.01 19.71
C GLU A 788 -8.59 28.51 19.60
N MET A 789 -8.76 27.96 18.40
CA MET A 789 -8.53 26.57 18.09
C MET A 789 -7.37 26.44 17.11
N ARG A 790 -6.39 25.59 17.40
CA ARG A 790 -5.21 25.38 16.53
C ARG A 790 -4.89 23.89 16.44
N PHE A 791 -4.85 23.39 15.21
CA PHE A 791 -4.52 21.99 14.97
C PHE A 791 -3.01 21.76 14.91
N VAL A 792 -2.55 20.80 15.70
CA VAL A 792 -1.18 20.27 15.69
C VAL A 792 -1.26 18.77 15.88
N PRO A 793 -0.91 17.97 14.85
CA PRO A 793 -0.98 16.50 14.95
C PRO A 793 -0.22 16.01 16.18
N GLU A 794 -0.78 15.02 16.86
CA GLU A 794 -0.06 14.38 17.97
C GLU A 794 1.28 13.81 17.50
N GLY A 795 2.31 13.93 18.34
CA GLY A 795 3.65 13.47 17.98
C GLY A 795 4.42 14.32 16.96
N TYR A 796 3.81 15.37 16.36
CA TYR A 796 4.44 16.17 15.29
C TYR A 796 5.80 16.77 15.68
N TYR A 797 5.86 17.52 16.78
CA TYR A 797 7.12 18.14 17.22
C TYR A 797 8.13 17.11 17.71
N LEU A 798 7.66 16.06 18.36
CA LEU A 798 8.51 14.94 18.82
C LEU A 798 9.09 14.19 17.62
N GLY A 799 8.29 13.97 16.59
CA GLY A 799 8.74 13.37 15.32
C GLY A 799 9.83 14.17 14.63
N ILE A 800 9.66 15.50 14.57
CA ILE A 800 10.70 16.43 14.05
C ILE A 800 11.99 16.31 14.86
N LEU A 801 11.89 16.37 16.18
CA LEU A 801 13.04 16.25 17.09
C LEU A 801 13.79 14.93 16.87
N PHE A 802 13.07 13.82 16.82
CA PHE A 802 13.66 12.50 16.59
C PHE A 802 14.35 12.42 15.21
N SER A 803 13.69 12.89 14.16
CA SER A 803 14.27 12.88 12.81
C SER A 803 15.55 13.70 12.73
N ILE A 804 15.55 14.93 13.25
CA ILE A 804 16.74 15.81 13.26
C ILE A 804 17.85 15.18 14.11
N SER A 805 17.53 14.68 15.31
CA SER A 805 18.52 14.04 16.19
C SER A 805 19.15 12.80 15.55
N ALA A 806 18.35 11.97 14.86
CA ALA A 806 18.85 10.79 14.16
C ALA A 806 19.75 11.17 12.97
N ILE A 807 19.40 12.20 12.22
CA ILE A 807 20.22 12.70 11.10
C ILE A 807 21.56 13.22 11.64
N LEU A 808 21.52 14.05 12.68
CA LEU A 808 22.74 14.60 13.28
C LEU A 808 23.63 13.50 13.88
N PHE A 809 23.04 12.53 14.56
CA PHE A 809 23.76 11.38 15.10
C PHE A 809 24.37 10.50 13.98
N PHE A 810 23.64 10.26 12.90
CA PHE A 810 24.18 9.56 11.74
C PHE A 810 25.36 10.26 11.11
N VAL A 811 25.27 11.59 10.93
CA VAL A 811 26.36 12.42 10.42
C VAL A 811 27.58 12.34 11.36
N LEU A 812 27.36 12.42 12.68
CA LEU A 812 28.42 12.27 13.69
C LEU A 812 29.12 10.91 13.56
N LEU A 813 28.36 9.82 13.44
CA LEU A 813 28.90 8.47 13.24
C LEU A 813 29.78 8.39 11.98
N LEU A 814 29.37 9.04 10.88
CA LEU A 814 30.16 9.09 9.64
C LEU A 814 31.47 9.87 9.84
N PHE A 815 31.45 10.98 10.59
CA PHE A 815 32.68 11.74 10.91
C PHE A 815 33.60 10.93 11.82
N MET A 816 33.10 10.28 12.85
CA MET A 816 33.89 9.42 13.73
C MET A 816 34.54 8.27 12.95
N LYS A 817 33.78 7.61 12.07
CA LYS A 817 34.32 6.56 11.21
C LYS A 817 35.41 7.07 10.29
N LYS A 818 35.21 8.19 9.62
CA LYS A 818 36.23 8.80 8.75
C LYS A 818 37.51 9.14 9.51
N ARG A 819 37.40 9.64 10.74
CA ARG A 819 38.54 9.95 11.59
C ARG A 819 39.27 8.65 11.98
N TRP A 820 38.55 7.61 12.39
CA TRP A 820 39.11 6.30 12.74
C TRP A 820 39.84 5.65 11.56
N ASP A 821 39.21 5.64 10.40
CA ASP A 821 39.83 5.13 9.15
C ASP A 821 41.10 5.92 8.76
N SER A 822 41.13 7.26 9.05
CA SER A 822 42.29 8.10 8.80
C SER A 822 43.40 7.89 9.83
N GLU A 823 43.09 7.63 11.09
CA GLU A 823 44.06 7.31 12.15
C GLU A 823 44.66 5.90 11.95
N GLU A 824 43.86 4.90 11.56
CA GLU A 824 44.42 3.58 11.17
C GLU A 824 45.36 3.68 9.96
N ALA A 825 45.02 4.49 8.96
CA ALA A 825 45.89 4.75 7.82
C ALA A 825 47.19 5.49 8.18
N TYR A 826 47.15 6.34 9.23
CA TYR A 826 48.34 7.04 9.76
C TYR A 826 49.25 6.13 10.60
N TYR A 827 48.67 5.14 11.32
CA TYR A 827 49.42 4.16 12.15
C TYR A 827 49.91 2.92 11.37
N ILE A 828 49.49 2.72 10.10
CA ILE A 828 50.07 1.69 9.25
C ILE A 828 51.44 2.24 8.75
N ARG A 829 52.51 2.05 9.54
CA ARG A 829 53.87 2.40 9.14
C ARG A 829 54.26 1.77 7.79
N PRO A 830 55.01 2.47 6.94
CA PRO A 830 55.53 1.94 5.65
C PRO A 830 56.27 0.60 5.78
N GLU A 831 56.93 0.33 6.91
CA GLU A 831 57.66 -0.91 7.19
C GLU A 831 56.83 -2.21 7.17
N ARG A 832 55.51 -2.15 7.30
CA ARG A 832 54.65 -3.36 7.21
C ARG A 832 54.23 -3.71 5.79
N ILE A 833 54.33 -2.77 4.87
CA ILE A 833 53.98 -2.99 3.46
C ILE A 833 55.18 -3.63 2.72
N GLU A 834 56.42 -3.28 3.09
CA GLU A 834 57.63 -3.87 2.47
C GLU A 834 57.92 -5.32 2.95
N ARG A 835 57.48 -5.74 4.12
CA ARG A 835 57.68 -7.11 4.63
C ARG A 835 56.65 -8.13 4.15
N ARG A 836 55.57 -7.73 3.47
CA ARG A 836 54.61 -8.71 2.91
C ARG A 836 55.08 -9.38 1.61
N PRO A 837 55.80 -8.73 0.69
CA PRO A 837 56.39 -9.41 -0.45
C PRO A 837 57.46 -10.43 0.00
N GLU A 838 58.40 -10.02 0.83
CA GLU A 838 59.48 -10.91 1.31
C GLU A 838 59.04 -12.15 2.08
N ARG A 839 57.88 -12.08 2.79
CA ARG A 839 57.36 -13.26 3.48
C ARG A 839 56.64 -14.24 2.54
N ARG A 840 56.14 -13.76 1.40
CA ARG A 840 55.56 -14.61 0.37
C ARG A 840 56.67 -15.24 -0.49
N GLU A 841 57.68 -14.50 -0.89
CA GLU A 841 58.85 -15.05 -1.61
C GLU A 841 59.63 -16.06 -0.76
N LYS A 842 59.94 -15.76 0.50
CA LYS A 842 60.56 -16.71 1.41
C LYS A 842 59.71 -17.95 1.74
N LYS A 843 58.41 -17.86 1.57
CA LYS A 843 57.50 -19.01 1.79
C LYS A 843 57.34 -19.83 0.50
N GLU A 844 57.53 -19.21 -0.64
CA GLU A 844 57.58 -19.86 -1.96
C GLU A 844 58.97 -20.49 -2.18
N GLU A 845 60.08 -19.81 -1.90
CA GLU A 845 61.43 -20.34 -1.91
C GLU A 845 61.56 -21.55 -0.94
N ARG A 846 61.02 -21.48 0.26
CA ARG A 846 61.06 -22.62 1.21
C ARG A 846 60.14 -23.77 0.78
N LYS A 847 59.14 -23.55 -0.08
CA LYS A 847 58.34 -24.61 -0.69
C LYS A 847 59.05 -25.22 -1.89
N GLU A 848 59.84 -24.46 -2.63
CA GLU A 848 60.69 -24.96 -3.71
C GLU A 848 61.86 -25.75 -3.15
N GLU A 849 62.54 -25.26 -2.07
CA GLU A 849 63.60 -26.00 -1.40
C GLU A 849 63.12 -27.34 -0.82
N LEU A 850 61.88 -27.38 -0.20
CA LEU A 850 61.28 -28.61 0.31
C LEU A 850 60.84 -29.56 -0.81
N SER A 851 60.54 -29.07 -2.01
CA SER A 851 60.20 -29.90 -3.17
C SER A 851 61.43 -30.47 -3.84
N ASP A 852 62.55 -29.76 -3.79
CA ASP A 852 63.82 -30.26 -4.30
C ASP A 852 64.53 -31.23 -3.34
N GLU A 853 64.42 -31.05 -2.01
CA GLU A 853 64.84 -32.07 -1.03
C GLU A 853 64.06 -33.36 -1.15
N SER A 854 62.70 -33.29 -1.44
CA SER A 854 61.92 -34.50 -1.66
C SER A 854 62.26 -35.23 -2.97
N LYS A 855 62.59 -34.51 -4.02
CA LYS A 855 63.05 -35.09 -5.30
C LYS A 855 64.41 -35.68 -5.19
N ASN A 856 65.33 -35.11 -4.39
CA ASN A 856 66.65 -35.67 -4.13
C ASN A 856 66.59 -36.90 -3.22
N GLN A 857 65.58 -37.01 -2.30
CA GLN A 857 65.37 -38.22 -1.53
C GLN A 857 64.78 -39.36 -2.37
N GLU A 858 63.86 -39.07 -3.30
CA GLU A 858 63.31 -40.06 -4.24
C GLU A 858 64.38 -40.52 -5.25
N ALA A 859 65.33 -39.68 -5.69
CA ALA A 859 66.46 -40.05 -6.55
C ALA A 859 67.49 -40.91 -5.81
N PHE A 860 67.71 -40.71 -4.51
CA PHE A 860 68.63 -41.56 -3.68
C PHE A 860 67.97 -42.92 -3.37
N GLU A 861 66.74 -43.08 -3.23
CA GLU A 861 66.01 -44.34 -3.04
C GLU A 861 65.87 -45.14 -4.35
N GLU A 862 65.88 -44.52 -5.52
CA GLU A 862 65.89 -45.20 -6.83
C GLU A 862 67.33 -45.73 -7.18
N GLU A 863 68.41 -45.05 -6.77
CA GLU A 863 69.81 -45.56 -6.97
C GLU A 863 70.17 -46.77 -6.04
N GLU A 864 69.60 -46.88 -4.82
CA GLU A 864 69.77 -48.04 -3.93
C GLU A 864 69.00 -49.27 -4.41
N LYS A 865 67.98 -49.11 -5.26
CA LYS A 865 67.19 -50.24 -5.80
C LYS A 865 67.70 -50.84 -7.09
N SER A 866 68.84 -50.32 -7.66
CA SER A 866 69.34 -50.77 -8.96
C SER A 866 70.59 -51.72 -8.80
N SER A 867 71.10 -51.99 -7.63
CA SER A 867 72.23 -52.90 -7.40
C SER A 867 71.85 -53.94 -6.40
N ASN A 868 71.17 -54.99 -6.80
CA ASN A 868 71.27 -56.33 -6.32
C ASN A 868 70.19 -57.26 -6.89
N VAL A 869 70.58 -58.08 -7.79
CA VAL A 869 69.95 -59.33 -8.22
C VAL A 869 70.95 -60.39 -8.13
N PRO A 870 70.61 -61.65 -7.98
CA PRO A 870 69.61 -62.45 -7.25
C PRO A 870 70.25 -63.55 -6.37
N VAL A 871 69.44 -64.31 -5.72
CA VAL A 871 69.43 -65.78 -5.70
C VAL A 871 68.50 -66.32 -4.57
N GLY A 872 67.53 -67.05 -4.95
CA GLY A 872 67.18 -68.33 -4.46
C GLY A 872 66.31 -68.55 -3.24
N ALA A 873 65.19 -69.15 -3.54
CA ALA A 873 64.52 -70.26 -2.94
C ALA A 873 63.64 -70.17 -1.66
N ASN A 874 62.46 -70.55 -1.93
CA ASN A 874 61.60 -71.48 -1.16
C ASN A 874 61.15 -71.19 0.28
N GLY A 875 59.90 -71.21 0.41
CA GLY A 875 59.35 -71.86 1.59
C GLY A 875 58.17 -71.32 2.30
N ARG A 876 57.04 -71.73 1.90
CA ARG A 876 55.84 -72.12 2.70
C ARG A 876 55.55 -71.45 4.05
N SER A 877 54.42 -70.90 4.10
CA SER A 877 53.23 -71.42 4.87
C SER A 877 52.87 -70.77 6.22
N ARG A 878 51.62 -70.54 6.26
CA ARG A 878 50.76 -70.74 7.42
C ARG A 878 50.68 -69.72 8.56
N LYS A 879 49.48 -69.15 8.57
CA LYS A 879 48.42 -69.33 9.59
C LYS A 879 48.45 -68.48 10.88
N ARG A 880 47.31 -67.93 11.10
CA ARG A 880 46.56 -67.72 12.37
C ARG A 880 47.15 -66.74 13.37
N GLY A 881 46.43 -66.05 14.07
CA GLY A 881 45.04 -65.93 14.49
C GLY A 881 44.92 -64.95 15.62
N ASN A 882 43.76 -64.53 15.81
CA ASN A 882 43.02 -64.26 17.04
C ASN A 882 43.55 -63.29 18.10
N GLU A 883 42.62 -62.44 18.37
CA GLU A 883 41.85 -62.29 19.67
C GLU A 883 42.49 -61.24 20.60
N LEU A 884 41.84 -60.43 21.30
CA LEU A 884 40.55 -60.25 21.97
C LEU A 884 40.44 -58.84 22.54
N ALA A 885 39.22 -58.32 22.58
CA ALA A 885 38.82 -57.31 23.47
C ALA A 885 38.93 -57.71 24.97
N PRO A 886 38.46 -57.05 25.98
CA PRO A 886 37.42 -56.02 26.12
C PRO A 886 37.57 -55.10 27.40
N TYR A 887 36.50 -54.37 27.71
CA TYR A 887 35.83 -54.02 29.00
C TYR A 887 35.64 -52.55 29.33
N ARG A 888 34.46 -52.29 29.45
CA ARG A 888 33.42 -51.91 30.51
C ARG A 888 33.68 -50.57 31.21
N GLY A 889 32.75 -49.85 31.54
CA GLY A 889 31.26 -49.78 31.85
C GLY A 889 31.05 -48.50 32.66
N ASN A 890 30.02 -47.89 32.85
CA ASN A 890 28.76 -48.18 33.50
C ASN A 890 27.78 -46.99 33.47
N LEU A 891 26.55 -47.28 33.23
CA LEU A 891 25.37 -46.54 33.61
C LEU A 891 25.09 -46.61 35.12
N PRO A 892 24.20 -45.84 35.75
CA PRO A 892 22.76 -46.15 35.72
C PRO A 892 21.81 -44.92 35.77
N ARG A 893 20.65 -45.08 35.14
CA ARG A 893 19.28 -45.42 35.59
C ARG A 893 18.62 -44.51 36.65
N GLY A 894 17.42 -44.07 36.28
CA GLY A 894 16.26 -44.17 37.10
C GLY A 894 15.10 -43.25 36.79
N ARG A 895 14.07 -43.75 36.12
CA ARG A 895 12.63 -43.88 36.51
C ARG A 895 11.87 -42.55 36.81
N SER A 896 10.68 -42.35 36.45
CA SER A 896 9.50 -42.97 35.80
C SER A 896 8.23 -42.28 36.33
N ARG A 897 7.17 -42.37 35.51
CA ARG A 897 5.72 -42.26 35.86
C ARG A 897 5.12 -40.91 36.04
N SER A 898 3.89 -40.59 35.67
CA SER A 898 2.80 -41.31 34.99
C SER A 898 1.68 -40.32 34.70
N GLN A 899 1.06 -40.48 33.57
CA GLN A 899 -0.39 -40.35 33.27
C GLN A 899 -1.29 -39.63 34.28
N VAL A 900 -2.16 -38.74 33.77
CA VAL A 900 -3.61 -38.94 33.86
C VAL A 900 -4.30 -38.18 32.73
N VAL A 901 -5.20 -38.87 32.05
CA VAL A 901 -6.19 -38.46 31.06
C VAL A 901 -7.37 -37.84 31.80
N GLU A 902 -7.97 -36.79 31.24
CA GLU A 902 -9.43 -36.71 31.32
C GLU A 902 -9.98 -35.88 30.16
N LYS A 903 -10.89 -36.53 29.43
CA LYS A 903 -11.81 -35.97 28.46
C LYS A 903 -12.86 -35.14 29.18
N MET A 904 -13.33 -34.07 28.54
CA MET A 904 -14.77 -33.82 28.48
C MET A 904 -15.16 -33.05 27.23
N GLU A 905 -16.09 -33.65 26.54
CA GLU A 905 -16.90 -33.11 25.44
C GLU A 905 -17.86 -32.04 25.93
N VAL A 906 -18.38 -31.28 25.00
CA VAL A 906 -19.77 -30.94 24.65
C VAL A 906 -20.06 -29.45 24.51
N LYS A 907 -20.47 -29.16 23.27
CA LYS A 907 -21.55 -28.24 22.77
C LYS A 907 -21.58 -26.79 23.27
N GLU A 908 -21.79 -25.83 22.45
CA GLU A 908 -22.63 -25.47 21.30
C GLU A 908 -21.94 -24.47 20.38
#